data_471f137d7b67329986271031725354d5
#
_entry.id   471f137d7b67329986271031725354d5
#
_cell.length_a   1.000
_cell.length_b   1.000
_cell.length_c   1.000
_cell.angle_alpha   90.00
_cell.angle_beta   90.00
_cell.angle_gamma   90.00
#
_symmetry.space_group_name_H-M   'P 1'
#
loop_
_entity.id
_entity.type
_entity.pdbx_description
1 polymer ?
#
loop_
_entity_poly.entity_id
_entity_poly.type
_entity_poly.pdbx_seq_one_letter_code
_entity_poly.pdbx_strand_id
1 'polypeptide(L)'
;MRVGVDTGGTFTDFVWEEDGELKTLKVPSTPGNPAKAILQGLERIGIKPEVLIHGTTVATNAFLERKGEDFVLITTKGFEDVILIGRQTRPKVYDFFVEKPKPFVKEENIIGVDERLSAKGEVIKPLTEREVKRVLKFVKRKGARSVAVSLLHSYKNPVHEVSLAKALSTSMELLLSLSHEVLCEIREYERTATTAINAYLSPILKRYLEALEEKLSQTRVFVEQSNGGYMPISLAKHRAVQTILSGPAGGAKAGLSLARYFGIAGVITLDMGGTSTDVCLIKSSLPFTKEYQFDGYPVSIPVIDIHTVGAGGGSIAWVDEGGLLKVGPISAGADPGPACYGKGNDFTVTDANLILGRIIPEFFLGGEMRVFPERSFNALTKLAEKVGLSPLETALGVVEIVNTNMVRALRKVSTERGIDPSSYFLLAFGGASGLHACDLTRKLNLQGFIAPKLASSFSALGLYTASPVFDFSKTVLLPVEDLEKIKAEVENLKKMALERVLSFGVSKELINSLKAQVFLDLRYRGQGYELCLPYQENLASAFHEAHRGEFGFCLEHFPVEVINVRVRLTGEDEPLNLKVESQKFVFSPFEKEVYTKEGPKKFKVIPWDELKKGDKLFGPLLIVDRYTTLFVEEDFLAEVKDGLTIFCYPKRS
;
A
#
# COMPACT_ATOMS: atom_id res chain seq x y z
N MET A 1 -9.88 9.90 22.77
CA MET A 1 -10.39 9.86 21.37
C MET A 1 -9.29 9.42 20.42
N ARG A 2 -9.64 8.60 19.43
CA ARG A 2 -8.76 8.06 18.39
C ARG A 2 -9.06 8.72 17.04
N VAL A 3 -8.04 9.01 16.25
CA VAL A 3 -8.17 9.61 14.91
C VAL A 3 -7.30 8.85 13.92
N GLY A 4 -7.87 8.41 12.80
CA GLY A 4 -7.16 7.90 11.63
C GLY A 4 -6.92 9.03 10.63
N VAL A 5 -5.71 9.18 10.15
CA VAL A 5 -5.33 10.24 9.19
C VAL A 5 -4.57 9.65 8.03
N ASP A 6 -5.13 9.73 6.83
CA ASP A 6 -4.46 9.35 5.60
C ASP A 6 -4.00 10.60 4.83
N THR A 7 -2.70 10.69 4.57
CA THR A 7 -2.11 11.80 3.82
C THR A 7 -1.80 11.37 2.39
N GLY A 8 -2.73 11.65 1.49
CA GLY A 8 -2.54 11.48 0.06
C GLY A 8 -1.81 12.66 -0.60
N GLY A 9 -1.55 12.54 -1.91
CA GLY A 9 -0.87 13.58 -2.68
C GLY A 9 -1.69 14.87 -2.85
N THR A 10 -3.01 14.79 -2.87
CA THR A 10 -3.92 15.92 -3.11
C THR A 10 -4.68 16.34 -1.86
N PHE A 11 -5.18 15.38 -1.09
CA PHE A 11 -5.96 15.62 0.13
C PHE A 11 -5.43 14.78 1.28
N THR A 12 -5.66 15.30 2.49
CA THR A 12 -5.45 14.60 3.76
C THR A 12 -6.81 14.35 4.38
N ASP A 13 -7.11 13.08 4.61
CA ASP A 13 -8.39 12.59 5.09
C ASP A 13 -8.31 12.22 6.56
N PHE A 14 -9.33 12.58 7.33
CA PHE A 14 -9.46 12.31 8.76
C PHE A 14 -10.72 11.50 9.02
N VAL A 15 -10.62 10.49 9.89
CA VAL A 15 -11.76 9.71 10.40
C VAL A 15 -11.63 9.60 11.92
N TRP A 16 -12.69 9.91 12.64
CA TRP A 16 -12.78 9.73 14.09
C TRP A 16 -14.20 9.39 14.50
N GLU A 17 -14.40 8.94 15.71
CA GLU A 17 -15.72 8.69 16.30
C GLU A 17 -16.01 9.72 17.40
N GLU A 18 -17.19 10.29 17.37
CA GLU A 18 -17.73 11.19 18.38
C GLU A 18 -19.22 10.91 18.58
N ASP A 19 -19.64 10.78 19.82
CA ASP A 19 -21.03 10.44 20.20
C ASP A 19 -21.58 9.15 19.57
N GLY A 20 -20.68 8.16 19.30
CA GLY A 20 -21.03 6.89 18.68
C GLY A 20 -21.25 6.97 17.16
N GLU A 21 -20.85 8.07 16.52
CA GLU A 21 -20.92 8.26 15.08
C GLU A 21 -19.55 8.57 14.49
N LEU A 22 -19.26 8.00 13.33
CA LEU A 22 -18.04 8.31 12.57
C LEU A 22 -18.17 9.67 11.92
N LYS A 23 -17.15 10.48 12.08
CA LYS A 23 -17.01 11.79 11.44
C LYS A 23 -15.82 11.80 10.50
N THR A 24 -15.90 12.61 9.47
CA THR A 24 -14.82 12.76 8.48
C THR A 24 -14.52 14.21 8.21
N LEU A 25 -13.26 14.50 7.93
CA LEU A 25 -12.82 15.79 7.43
C LEU A 25 -11.82 15.55 6.31
N LYS A 26 -11.92 16.34 5.25
CA LYS A 26 -10.96 16.38 4.15
C LYS A 26 -10.34 17.78 4.07
N VAL A 27 -9.01 17.85 4.06
CA VAL A 27 -8.26 19.10 3.87
C VAL A 27 -7.27 18.95 2.71
N PRO A 28 -6.94 20.03 2.01
CA PRO A 28 -5.89 19.97 0.99
C PRO A 28 -4.54 19.53 1.61
N SER A 29 -3.85 18.61 0.95
CA SER A 29 -2.51 18.20 1.37
C SER A 29 -1.48 19.32 1.13
N THR A 30 -0.43 19.28 1.91
CA THR A 30 0.73 20.19 1.78
C THR A 30 1.97 19.35 1.45
N PRO A 31 2.23 19.00 0.17
CA PRO A 31 3.27 18.04 -0.21
C PRO A 31 4.67 18.38 0.32
N GLY A 32 5.02 19.67 0.38
CA GLY A 32 6.31 20.14 0.93
C GLY A 32 6.43 20.00 2.46
N ASN A 33 5.31 19.88 3.17
CA ASN A 33 5.26 19.68 4.63
C ASN A 33 3.94 18.98 5.03
N PRO A 34 3.86 17.65 4.91
CA PRO A 34 2.62 16.92 5.22
C PRO A 34 2.11 17.09 6.64
N ALA A 35 2.99 17.35 7.62
CA ALA A 35 2.61 17.61 9.00
C ALA A 35 1.69 18.84 9.12
N LYS A 36 1.85 19.85 8.25
CA LYS A 36 1.01 21.06 8.26
C LYS A 36 -0.46 20.74 7.99
N ALA A 37 -0.75 19.88 7.01
CA ALA A 37 -2.13 19.48 6.70
C ALA A 37 -2.77 18.72 7.87
N ILE A 38 -1.99 17.85 8.56
CA ILE A 38 -2.47 17.12 9.74
C ILE A 38 -2.84 18.11 10.85
N LEU A 39 -1.95 19.05 11.18
CA LEU A 39 -2.19 20.03 12.23
C LEU A 39 -3.39 20.94 11.92
N GLN A 40 -3.50 21.42 10.67
CA GLN A 40 -4.64 22.21 10.22
C GLN A 40 -5.97 21.44 10.30
N GLY A 41 -5.95 20.15 9.94
CA GLY A 41 -7.13 19.30 10.07
C GLY A 41 -7.56 19.12 11.52
N LEU A 42 -6.63 18.81 12.43
CA LEU A 42 -6.90 18.68 13.86
C LEU A 42 -7.40 19.99 14.48
N GLU A 43 -6.86 21.13 14.07
CA GLU A 43 -7.34 22.46 14.50
C GLU A 43 -8.78 22.71 14.04
N ARG A 44 -9.13 22.35 12.79
CA ARG A 44 -10.51 22.47 12.26
C ARG A 44 -11.50 21.55 12.98
N ILE A 45 -11.06 20.34 13.35
CA ILE A 45 -11.87 19.42 14.15
C ILE A 45 -12.08 19.98 15.57
N GLY A 46 -11.14 20.80 16.07
CA GLY A 46 -11.19 21.36 17.42
C GLY A 46 -10.88 20.36 18.53
N ILE A 47 -10.23 19.25 18.21
CA ILE A 47 -9.98 18.13 19.13
C ILE A 47 -8.48 17.88 19.30
N LYS A 48 -8.09 17.52 20.52
CA LYS A 48 -6.77 16.94 20.81
C LYS A 48 -6.94 15.44 20.96
N PRO A 49 -6.54 14.63 19.97
CA PRO A 49 -6.71 13.18 20.06
C PRO A 49 -5.75 12.58 21.10
N GLU A 50 -6.19 11.54 21.80
CA GLU A 50 -5.30 10.71 22.63
C GLU A 50 -4.41 9.81 21.78
N VAL A 51 -4.97 9.32 20.65
CA VAL A 51 -4.31 8.42 19.71
C VAL A 51 -4.51 8.97 18.29
N LEU A 52 -3.41 9.15 17.58
CA LEU A 52 -3.36 9.48 16.16
C LEU A 52 -2.68 8.35 15.41
N ILE A 53 -3.37 7.76 14.43
CA ILE A 53 -2.77 6.78 13.52
C ILE A 53 -2.65 7.42 12.15
N HIS A 54 -1.42 7.52 11.68
CA HIS A 54 -1.07 8.29 10.51
C HIS A 54 -0.50 7.42 9.39
N GLY A 55 -1.19 7.41 8.23
CA GLY A 55 -0.69 6.90 6.96
C GLY A 55 0.13 7.99 6.26
N THR A 56 1.33 7.66 5.81
CA THR A 56 2.26 8.62 5.22
C THR A 56 2.86 8.14 3.91
N THR A 57 2.88 9.00 2.91
CA THR A 57 3.59 8.77 1.63
C THR A 57 5.02 9.31 1.62
N VAL A 58 5.51 9.87 2.73
CA VAL A 58 6.83 10.53 2.80
C VAL A 58 7.96 9.61 2.37
N ALA A 59 8.03 8.39 2.91
CA ALA A 59 9.07 7.43 2.56
C ALA A 59 8.95 6.96 1.10
N THR A 60 7.74 6.64 0.66
CA THR A 60 7.45 6.21 -0.72
C THR A 60 7.88 7.27 -1.72
N ASN A 61 7.43 8.50 -1.54
CA ASN A 61 7.75 9.62 -2.43
C ASN A 61 9.25 9.95 -2.40
N ALA A 62 9.88 9.97 -1.22
CA ALA A 62 11.31 10.22 -1.10
C ALA A 62 12.16 9.21 -1.88
N PHE A 63 11.76 7.95 -1.93
CA PHE A 63 12.46 6.94 -2.72
C PHE A 63 12.22 7.10 -4.22
N LEU A 64 10.96 7.23 -4.65
CA LEU A 64 10.58 7.37 -6.06
C LEU A 64 11.16 8.63 -6.71
N GLU A 65 11.19 9.74 -5.96
CA GLU A 65 11.75 11.01 -6.41
C GLU A 65 13.27 11.12 -6.21
N ARG A 66 13.92 10.05 -5.71
CA ARG A 66 15.36 10.04 -5.40
C ARG A 66 15.80 11.16 -4.46
N LYS A 67 14.95 11.51 -3.50
CA LYS A 67 15.16 12.56 -2.48
C LYS A 67 15.60 12.01 -1.12
N GLY A 68 15.97 10.71 -1.03
CA GLY A 68 16.59 10.15 0.16
C GLY A 68 17.93 10.81 0.50
N GLU A 69 18.45 10.55 1.69
CA GLU A 69 19.77 11.08 2.08
C GLU A 69 20.88 10.10 1.73
N ASP A 70 22.02 10.66 1.34
CA ASP A 70 23.25 9.89 1.17
C ASP A 70 23.62 9.18 2.47
N PHE A 71 23.97 7.92 2.37
CA PHE A 71 24.34 7.07 3.49
C PHE A 71 25.60 6.27 3.16
N VAL A 72 26.24 5.67 4.15
CA VAL A 72 27.34 4.72 3.97
C VAL A 72 26.82 3.31 4.09
N LEU A 73 27.15 2.46 3.10
CA LEU A 73 26.92 1.02 3.15
C LEU A 73 28.21 0.30 3.58
N ILE A 74 28.12 -0.42 4.69
CA ILE A 74 29.18 -1.27 5.20
C ILE A 74 28.82 -2.72 4.92
N THR A 75 29.67 -3.44 4.19
CA THR A 75 29.47 -4.84 3.84
C THR A 75 30.73 -5.66 4.08
N THR A 76 30.67 -6.96 3.94
CA THR A 76 31.84 -7.84 3.99
C THR A 76 32.74 -7.60 2.76
N LYS A 77 34.05 -7.52 2.94
CA LYS A 77 35.02 -7.35 1.86
C LYS A 77 34.86 -8.43 0.78
N GLY A 78 34.79 -7.99 -0.48
CA GLY A 78 34.53 -8.81 -1.67
C GLY A 78 33.03 -8.97 -1.97
N PHE A 79 32.13 -8.27 -1.23
CA PHE A 79 30.69 -8.22 -1.44
C PHE A 79 30.18 -6.76 -1.65
N GLU A 80 31.08 -5.84 -1.94
CA GLU A 80 30.76 -4.43 -2.15
C GLU A 80 29.80 -4.23 -3.32
N ASP A 81 29.93 -5.05 -4.36
CA ASP A 81 29.19 -4.91 -5.60
C ASP A 81 27.81 -5.61 -5.58
N VAL A 82 27.46 -6.33 -4.52
CA VAL A 82 26.21 -7.10 -4.43
C VAL A 82 24.99 -6.26 -4.74
N ILE A 83 24.92 -5.05 -4.18
CA ILE A 83 23.78 -4.13 -4.38
C ILE A 83 23.72 -3.55 -5.80
N LEU A 84 24.88 -3.43 -6.48
CA LEU A 84 24.99 -2.91 -7.84
C LEU A 84 24.74 -4.00 -8.89
N ILE A 85 25.20 -5.21 -8.62
CA ILE A 85 25.02 -6.38 -9.50
C ILE A 85 23.56 -6.87 -9.46
N GLY A 86 22.99 -6.96 -8.27
CA GLY A 86 21.66 -7.52 -8.04
C GLY A 86 21.55 -8.97 -8.47
N ARG A 87 20.40 -9.39 -8.96
CA ARG A 87 20.13 -10.73 -9.48
C ARG A 87 20.51 -10.93 -10.95
N GLN A 88 21.02 -9.89 -11.62
CA GLN A 88 21.36 -9.89 -13.05
C GLN A 88 20.18 -10.28 -13.97
N THR A 89 18.96 -10.19 -13.49
CA THR A 89 17.75 -10.43 -14.28
C THR A 89 17.48 -9.24 -15.18
N ARG A 90 17.11 -9.50 -16.45
CA ARG A 90 16.69 -8.44 -17.37
C ARG A 90 15.27 -7.99 -17.01
N PRO A 91 15.01 -6.67 -16.83
CA PRO A 91 13.67 -6.16 -16.62
C PRO A 91 12.71 -6.47 -17.78
N LYS A 92 13.25 -6.54 -19.03
CA LYS A 92 12.53 -6.96 -20.24
C LYS A 92 13.39 -7.94 -21.04
N VAL A 93 12.88 -9.13 -21.26
CA VAL A 93 13.64 -10.24 -21.90
C VAL A 93 14.01 -9.92 -23.36
N TYR A 94 13.12 -9.26 -24.11
CA TYR A 94 13.26 -8.99 -25.54
C TYR A 94 13.67 -7.55 -25.89
N ASP A 95 14.14 -6.79 -24.91
CA ASP A 95 14.62 -5.42 -25.10
C ASP A 95 16.16 -5.40 -24.96
N PHE A 96 16.86 -5.05 -26.03
CA PHE A 96 18.33 -4.99 -26.04
C PHE A 96 18.89 -3.73 -25.38
N PHE A 97 18.06 -2.70 -25.19
CA PHE A 97 18.44 -1.39 -24.66
C PHE A 97 17.92 -1.15 -23.24
N VAL A 98 17.59 -2.24 -22.51
CA VAL A 98 17.12 -2.14 -21.14
C VAL A 98 18.18 -1.54 -20.23
N GLU A 99 17.84 -0.43 -19.61
CA GLU A 99 18.63 0.16 -18.54
C GLU A 99 18.32 -0.52 -17.20
N LYS A 100 19.35 -0.75 -16.39
CA LYS A 100 19.17 -1.15 -14.99
C LYS A 100 18.59 0.00 -14.18
N PRO A 101 17.88 -0.27 -13.07
CA PRO A 101 17.47 0.78 -12.15
C PRO A 101 18.67 1.65 -11.74
N LYS A 102 18.49 2.98 -11.75
CA LYS A 102 19.56 3.89 -11.32
C LYS A 102 19.92 3.60 -9.86
N PRO A 103 21.21 3.43 -9.53
CA PRO A 103 21.63 3.19 -8.16
C PRO A 103 21.19 4.31 -7.23
N PHE A 104 20.63 3.98 -6.08
CA PHE A 104 20.32 4.93 -5.01
C PHE A 104 21.43 5.01 -3.96
N VAL A 105 22.41 4.10 -4.03
CA VAL A 105 23.66 4.14 -3.26
C VAL A 105 24.80 4.54 -4.19
N LYS A 106 25.64 5.47 -3.75
CA LYS A 106 26.84 5.86 -4.48
C LYS A 106 27.94 4.83 -4.21
N GLU A 107 28.59 4.33 -5.26
CA GLU A 107 29.68 3.35 -5.16
C GLU A 107 30.78 3.80 -4.20
N GLU A 108 31.15 5.07 -4.24
CA GLU A 108 32.14 5.70 -3.36
C GLU A 108 31.75 5.76 -1.87
N ASN A 109 30.48 5.45 -1.54
CA ASN A 109 29.94 5.37 -0.18
C ASN A 109 29.83 3.92 0.32
N ILE A 110 30.33 2.96 -0.44
CA ILE A 110 30.36 1.54 -0.05
C ILE A 110 31.75 1.21 0.49
N ILE A 111 31.80 0.49 1.60
CA ILE A 111 33.04 0.03 2.21
C ILE A 111 32.94 -1.44 2.63
N GLY A 112 33.87 -2.26 2.12
CA GLY A 112 34.04 -3.64 2.55
C GLY A 112 34.87 -3.75 3.82
N VAL A 113 34.44 -4.58 4.76
CA VAL A 113 35.12 -4.87 6.02
C VAL A 113 35.81 -6.22 5.97
N ASP A 114 37.07 -6.28 6.36
CA ASP A 114 37.87 -7.49 6.33
C ASP A 114 37.56 -8.38 7.54
N GLU A 115 36.39 -9.02 7.49
CA GLU A 115 35.85 -9.98 8.43
C GLU A 115 35.22 -11.17 7.67
N ARG A 116 34.93 -12.30 8.33
CA ARG A 116 34.21 -13.40 7.71
C ARG A 116 33.54 -14.28 8.73
N LEU A 117 32.26 -14.59 8.48
CA LEU A 117 31.52 -15.67 9.13
C LEU A 117 31.27 -16.83 8.16
N SER A 118 31.20 -18.05 8.69
CA SER A 118 30.72 -19.21 7.93
C SER A 118 29.19 -19.21 7.82
N ALA A 119 28.64 -20.04 6.93
CA ALA A 119 27.21 -20.27 6.81
C ALA A 119 26.58 -20.88 8.10
N LYS A 120 27.41 -21.44 8.98
CA LYS A 120 26.99 -21.94 10.31
C LYS A 120 27.06 -20.87 11.40
N GLY A 121 27.54 -19.66 11.09
CA GLY A 121 27.72 -18.56 12.03
C GLY A 121 29.03 -18.59 12.82
N GLU A 122 29.98 -19.47 12.44
CA GLU A 122 31.31 -19.53 13.07
C GLU A 122 32.19 -18.39 12.57
N VAL A 123 33.00 -17.81 13.45
CA VAL A 123 33.93 -16.76 13.07
C VAL A 123 35.14 -17.37 12.35
N ILE A 124 35.21 -17.21 11.02
CA ILE A 124 36.38 -17.61 10.22
C ILE A 124 37.47 -16.54 10.30
N LYS A 125 37.07 -15.28 10.20
CA LYS A 125 37.97 -14.12 10.33
C LYS A 125 37.35 -13.10 11.27
N PRO A 126 38.01 -12.83 12.43
CA PRO A 126 37.45 -11.89 13.39
C PRO A 126 37.55 -10.44 12.90
N LEU A 127 36.59 -9.62 13.33
CA LEU A 127 36.62 -8.17 13.16
C LEU A 127 37.69 -7.57 14.08
N THR A 128 38.74 -7.03 13.51
CA THR A 128 39.84 -6.45 14.29
C THR A 128 39.60 -4.97 14.62
N GLU A 129 40.22 -4.49 15.71
CA GLU A 129 40.17 -3.05 16.06
C GLU A 129 40.71 -2.14 14.95
N ARG A 130 41.69 -2.59 14.18
CA ARG A 130 42.24 -1.88 13.01
C ARG A 130 41.16 -1.64 11.97
N GLU A 131 40.35 -2.68 11.67
CA GLU A 131 39.26 -2.58 10.71
C GLU A 131 38.15 -1.66 11.23
N VAL A 132 37.77 -1.77 12.51
CA VAL A 132 36.82 -0.85 13.16
C VAL A 132 37.28 0.60 13.02
N LYS A 133 38.56 0.91 13.34
CA LYS A 133 39.10 2.25 13.19
C LYS A 133 39.10 2.74 11.73
N ARG A 134 39.34 1.84 10.76
CA ARG A 134 39.26 2.15 9.32
C ARG A 134 37.84 2.54 8.91
N VAL A 135 36.85 1.78 9.34
CA VAL A 135 35.43 2.05 9.09
C VAL A 135 35.00 3.37 9.72
N LEU A 136 35.33 3.62 10.99
CA LEU A 136 35.02 4.89 11.68
C LEU A 136 35.62 6.10 10.94
N LYS A 137 36.88 6.00 10.49
CA LYS A 137 37.53 7.06 9.71
C LYS A 137 36.83 7.30 8.38
N PHE A 138 36.38 6.22 7.71
CA PHE A 138 35.67 6.31 6.44
C PHE A 138 34.33 7.01 6.61
N VAL A 139 33.48 6.55 7.55
CA VAL A 139 32.15 7.12 7.83
C VAL A 139 32.27 8.60 8.21
N LYS A 140 33.23 8.95 9.09
CA LYS A 140 33.48 10.33 9.48
C LYS A 140 33.89 11.22 8.30
N ARG A 141 34.75 10.71 7.41
CA ARG A 141 35.18 11.44 6.20
C ARG A 141 34.01 11.70 5.24
N LYS A 142 33.10 10.76 5.13
CA LYS A 142 31.89 10.90 4.29
C LYS A 142 30.84 11.85 4.87
N GLY A 143 30.90 12.16 6.16
CA GLY A 143 29.94 13.05 6.82
C GLY A 143 28.52 12.49 6.83
N ALA A 144 28.38 11.17 6.72
CA ALA A 144 27.08 10.51 6.64
C ALA A 144 26.33 10.63 7.96
N ARG A 145 25.01 10.86 7.89
CA ARG A 145 24.10 10.84 9.05
C ARG A 145 23.44 9.48 9.24
N SER A 146 23.50 8.64 8.23
CA SER A 146 22.90 7.31 8.21
C SER A 146 23.90 6.29 7.70
N VAL A 147 23.87 5.09 8.27
CA VAL A 147 24.76 3.98 7.93
C VAL A 147 23.95 2.69 7.86
N ALA A 148 24.07 1.96 6.75
CA ALA A 148 23.60 0.59 6.60
C ALA A 148 24.76 -0.37 6.86
N VAL A 149 24.57 -1.37 7.70
CA VAL A 149 25.53 -2.46 7.93
C VAL A 149 24.89 -3.77 7.52
N SER A 150 25.45 -4.42 6.50
CA SER A 150 24.97 -5.69 5.98
C SER A 150 26.13 -6.63 5.73
N LEU A 151 26.48 -7.40 6.76
CA LEU A 151 27.58 -8.35 6.71
C LEU A 151 27.09 -9.76 6.31
N LEU A 152 27.97 -10.51 5.66
CA LEU A 152 27.67 -11.87 5.23
C LEU A 152 27.36 -12.76 6.45
N HIS A 153 26.26 -13.52 6.37
CA HIS A 153 25.78 -14.43 7.43
C HIS A 153 25.43 -13.78 8.79
N SER A 154 25.26 -12.46 8.86
CA SER A 154 24.84 -11.76 10.08
C SER A 154 23.47 -12.21 10.61
N TYR A 155 22.59 -12.72 9.76
CA TYR A 155 21.34 -13.36 10.14
C TYR A 155 21.52 -14.59 11.03
N LYS A 156 22.68 -15.26 10.94
CA LYS A 156 23.03 -16.44 11.76
C LYS A 156 23.78 -16.05 13.02
N ASN A 157 24.71 -15.09 12.89
CA ASN A 157 25.49 -14.57 14.01
C ASN A 157 25.77 -13.07 13.81
N PRO A 158 25.15 -12.17 14.56
CA PRO A 158 25.28 -10.72 14.37
C PRO A 158 26.52 -10.11 15.05
N VAL A 159 27.44 -10.91 15.60
CA VAL A 159 28.53 -10.44 16.46
C VAL A 159 29.35 -9.29 15.84
N HIS A 160 29.66 -9.33 14.56
CA HIS A 160 30.45 -8.30 13.88
C HIS A 160 29.61 -7.03 13.60
N GLU A 161 28.33 -7.17 13.21
CA GLU A 161 27.41 -6.03 13.06
C GLU A 161 27.19 -5.31 14.39
N VAL A 162 26.97 -6.05 15.48
CA VAL A 162 26.80 -5.49 16.84
C VAL A 162 28.07 -4.75 17.29
N SER A 163 29.26 -5.32 17.02
CA SER A 163 30.53 -4.69 17.36
C SER A 163 30.76 -3.37 16.59
N LEU A 164 30.46 -3.36 15.29
CA LEU A 164 30.51 -2.15 14.47
C LEU A 164 29.49 -1.10 14.93
N ALA A 165 28.27 -1.52 15.21
CA ALA A 165 27.20 -0.63 15.66
C ALA A 165 27.58 0.06 16.98
N LYS A 166 28.14 -0.69 17.94
CA LYS A 166 28.63 -0.15 19.22
C LYS A 166 29.74 0.89 19.00
N ALA A 167 30.71 0.59 18.15
CA ALA A 167 31.80 1.51 17.87
C ALA A 167 31.32 2.80 17.15
N LEU A 168 30.39 2.67 16.18
CA LEU A 168 29.80 3.78 15.44
C LEU A 168 28.97 4.68 16.35
N SER A 169 28.07 4.12 17.15
CA SER A 169 27.18 4.87 18.05
C SER A 169 27.93 5.56 19.20
N THR A 170 29.06 4.98 19.64
CA THR A 170 29.90 5.62 20.67
C THR A 170 30.68 6.80 20.10
N SER A 171 31.03 6.78 18.81
CA SER A 171 31.91 7.78 18.18
C SER A 171 31.16 8.89 17.46
N MET A 172 29.92 8.66 17.05
CA MET A 172 29.16 9.58 16.20
C MET A 172 27.65 9.42 16.46
N GLU A 173 26.92 10.52 16.32
CA GLU A 173 25.44 10.47 16.29
C GLU A 173 24.96 10.05 14.90
N LEU A 174 24.52 8.82 14.77
CA LEU A 174 24.13 8.21 13.50
C LEU A 174 22.80 7.45 13.60
N LEU A 175 22.09 7.42 12.50
CA LEU A 175 21.01 6.46 12.28
C LEU A 175 21.62 5.17 11.73
N LEU A 176 21.54 4.10 12.50
CA LEU A 176 22.09 2.80 12.12
C LEU A 176 20.96 1.88 11.63
N SER A 177 21.19 1.27 10.48
CA SER A 177 20.35 0.19 9.92
C SER A 177 21.19 -1.08 9.88
N LEU A 178 20.92 -2.00 10.81
CA LEU A 178 21.65 -3.26 10.92
C LEU A 178 20.85 -4.37 10.22
N SER A 179 21.48 -5.11 9.33
CA SER A 179 20.75 -6.08 8.50
C SER A 179 20.09 -7.19 9.32
N HIS A 180 20.73 -7.66 10.40
CA HIS A 180 20.14 -8.66 11.29
C HIS A 180 18.93 -8.14 12.09
N GLU A 181 18.73 -6.81 12.14
CA GLU A 181 17.56 -6.20 12.79
C GLU A 181 16.48 -5.83 11.78
N VAL A 182 16.86 -5.36 10.57
CA VAL A 182 15.92 -4.94 9.53
C VAL A 182 15.30 -6.15 8.85
N LEU A 183 16.12 -7.15 8.49
CA LEU A 183 15.70 -8.39 7.82
C LEU A 183 16.66 -9.53 8.22
N CYS A 184 16.29 -10.33 9.22
CA CYS A 184 17.12 -11.43 9.73
C CYS A 184 16.96 -12.70 8.88
N GLU A 185 17.12 -12.57 7.55
CA GLU A 185 16.90 -13.66 6.59
C GLU A 185 18.11 -13.89 5.68
N ILE A 186 18.20 -15.09 5.13
CA ILE A 186 19.16 -15.42 4.06
C ILE A 186 18.96 -14.52 2.85
N ARG A 187 19.82 -14.66 1.82
CA ARG A 187 19.84 -13.91 0.57
C ARG A 187 20.41 -12.50 0.79
N GLU A 188 21.71 -12.41 0.60
CA GLU A 188 22.50 -11.19 0.86
C GLU A 188 22.05 -10.00 0.03
N TYR A 189 21.59 -10.19 -1.21
CA TYR A 189 21.11 -9.07 -2.04
C TYR A 189 19.83 -8.45 -1.47
N GLU A 190 18.81 -9.28 -1.21
CA GLU A 190 17.52 -8.81 -0.67
C GLU A 190 17.70 -8.18 0.72
N ARG A 191 18.53 -8.79 1.58
CA ARG A 191 18.83 -8.26 2.90
C ARG A 191 19.58 -6.94 2.82
N THR A 192 20.60 -6.85 1.97
CA THR A 192 21.39 -5.63 1.77
C THR A 192 20.54 -4.53 1.17
N ALA A 193 19.75 -4.80 0.12
CA ALA A 193 18.88 -3.83 -0.52
C ALA A 193 17.84 -3.27 0.46
N THR A 194 17.14 -4.14 1.20
CA THR A 194 16.13 -3.73 2.20
C THR A 194 16.76 -2.86 3.31
N THR A 195 17.95 -3.24 3.80
CA THR A 195 18.69 -2.50 4.83
C THR A 195 19.18 -1.14 4.31
N ALA A 196 19.67 -1.10 3.08
CA ALA A 196 20.13 0.13 2.42
C ALA A 196 18.97 1.10 2.17
N ILE A 197 17.80 0.61 1.72
CA ILE A 197 16.59 1.43 1.56
C ILE A 197 16.17 2.00 2.92
N ASN A 198 16.22 1.20 3.99
CA ASN A 198 15.93 1.70 5.33
C ASN A 198 16.85 2.86 5.71
N ALA A 199 18.18 2.71 5.51
CA ALA A 199 19.15 3.76 5.81
C ALA A 199 18.96 5.02 4.97
N TYR A 200 18.58 4.86 3.71
CA TYR A 200 18.32 5.96 2.76
C TYR A 200 17.12 6.82 3.17
N LEU A 201 16.07 6.18 3.73
CA LEU A 201 14.80 6.83 4.05
C LEU A 201 14.69 7.30 5.51
N SER A 202 15.38 6.64 6.43
CA SER A 202 15.25 6.92 7.88
C SER A 202 15.53 8.37 8.28
N PRO A 203 16.52 9.09 7.73
CA PRO A 203 16.76 10.48 8.12
C PRO A 203 15.59 11.41 7.77
N ILE A 204 14.97 11.21 6.60
CA ILE A 204 13.83 12.03 6.15
C ILE A 204 12.61 11.74 7.00
N LEU A 205 12.29 10.46 7.18
CA LEU A 205 11.15 10.06 7.98
C LEU A 205 11.30 10.50 9.43
N LYS A 206 12.49 10.37 10.01
CA LYS A 206 12.78 10.81 11.38
C LYS A 206 12.49 12.29 11.56
N ARG A 207 13.04 13.17 10.71
CA ARG A 207 12.78 14.62 10.78
C ARG A 207 11.30 14.97 10.69
N TYR A 208 10.62 14.32 9.77
CA TYR A 208 9.18 14.49 9.61
C TYR A 208 8.40 14.09 10.87
N LEU A 209 8.70 12.92 11.42
CA LEU A 209 8.03 12.39 12.60
C LEU A 209 8.37 13.17 13.87
N GLU A 210 9.60 13.66 14.03
CA GLU A 210 10.01 14.52 15.14
C GLU A 210 9.27 15.86 15.12
N ALA A 211 9.14 16.48 13.95
CA ALA A 211 8.36 17.70 13.79
C ALA A 211 6.86 17.52 14.12
N LEU A 212 6.31 16.34 13.83
CA LEU A 212 4.93 16.01 14.16
C LEU A 212 4.77 15.76 15.68
N GLU A 213 5.68 15.00 16.28
CA GLU A 213 5.68 14.66 17.71
C GLU A 213 5.83 15.91 18.60
N GLU A 214 6.70 16.86 18.21
CA GLU A 214 6.88 18.13 18.91
C GLU A 214 5.57 18.92 19.01
N LYS A 215 4.76 18.95 17.94
CA LYS A 215 3.48 19.66 17.88
C LYS A 215 2.35 18.90 18.56
N LEU A 216 2.46 17.59 18.67
CA LEU A 216 1.45 16.69 19.24
C LEU A 216 1.91 16.03 20.55
N SER A 217 2.58 16.80 21.41
CA SER A 217 3.23 16.30 22.64
C SER A 217 2.31 15.56 23.63
N GLN A 218 0.98 15.80 23.54
CA GLN A 218 -0.04 15.14 24.39
C GLN A 218 -0.76 13.98 23.68
N THR A 219 -0.40 13.69 22.42
CA THR A 219 -1.02 12.67 21.57
C THR A 219 -0.07 11.51 21.37
N ARG A 220 -0.53 10.29 21.55
CA ARG A 220 0.23 9.10 21.15
C ARG A 220 0.13 8.95 19.64
N VAL A 221 1.22 9.20 18.92
CA VAL A 221 1.28 9.12 17.47
C VAL A 221 1.80 7.76 17.05
N PHE A 222 1.08 7.10 16.16
CA PHE A 222 1.44 5.86 15.51
C PHE A 222 1.51 6.06 14.00
N VAL A 223 2.33 5.24 13.34
CA VAL A 223 2.53 5.29 11.90
C VAL A 223 2.11 3.98 11.27
N GLU A 224 1.37 4.07 10.17
CA GLU A 224 0.95 2.90 9.40
C GLU A 224 2.14 2.18 8.77
N GLN A 225 2.04 0.88 8.70
CA GLN A 225 3.01 -0.01 8.06
C GLN A 225 2.46 -0.60 6.77
N SER A 226 3.37 -1.04 5.92
CA SER A 226 3.08 -1.76 4.67
C SER A 226 2.26 -3.06 4.87
N ASN A 227 2.23 -3.59 6.09
CA ASN A 227 1.47 -4.78 6.47
C ASN A 227 0.03 -4.48 6.93
N GLY A 228 -0.43 -3.22 6.84
CA GLY A 228 -1.78 -2.79 7.24
C GLY A 228 -1.98 -2.65 8.76
N GLY A 229 -0.95 -2.80 9.56
CA GLY A 229 -0.93 -2.45 10.96
C GLY A 229 -0.29 -1.10 11.21
N TYR A 230 -0.19 -0.70 12.47
CA TYR A 230 0.56 0.48 12.87
C TYR A 230 1.66 0.16 13.87
N MET A 231 2.66 1.02 13.94
CA MET A 231 3.76 0.96 14.90
C MET A 231 3.96 2.30 15.61
N PRO A 232 4.55 2.32 16.82
CA PRO A 232 4.87 3.57 17.50
C PRO A 232 5.89 4.39 16.70
N ILE A 233 5.79 5.71 16.83
CA ILE A 233 6.68 6.66 16.13
C ILE A 233 8.16 6.42 16.46
N SER A 234 8.47 5.96 17.67
CA SER A 234 9.81 5.59 18.11
C SER A 234 10.42 4.47 17.25
N LEU A 235 9.62 3.48 16.86
CA LEU A 235 10.05 2.41 15.96
C LEU A 235 10.11 2.92 14.51
N ALA A 236 9.12 3.69 14.06
CA ALA A 236 9.04 4.18 12.68
C ALA A 236 10.29 5.01 12.27
N LYS A 237 10.85 5.80 13.19
CA LYS A 237 12.09 6.56 12.98
C LYS A 237 13.30 5.69 12.60
N HIS A 238 13.30 4.40 12.97
CA HIS A 238 14.37 3.44 12.70
C HIS A 238 13.99 2.36 11.68
N ARG A 239 12.72 2.27 11.31
CA ARG A 239 12.16 1.27 10.40
C ARG A 239 11.39 1.91 9.24
N ALA A 240 12.00 2.93 8.62
CA ALA A 240 11.39 3.67 7.52
C ALA A 240 10.94 2.77 6.36
N VAL A 241 11.68 1.69 6.08
CA VAL A 241 11.32 0.72 5.04
C VAL A 241 9.94 0.09 5.27
N GLN A 242 9.49 -0.03 6.52
CA GLN A 242 8.16 -0.60 6.85
C GLN A 242 7.00 0.37 6.57
N THR A 243 7.25 1.64 6.24
CA THR A 243 6.22 2.62 5.89
C THR A 243 6.03 2.81 4.38
N ILE A 244 6.79 2.07 3.57
CA ILE A 244 6.67 2.10 2.11
C ILE A 244 5.32 1.50 1.71
N LEU A 245 4.55 2.18 0.83
CA LEU A 245 3.21 1.73 0.38
C LEU A 245 2.17 1.59 1.50
N SER A 246 2.31 2.34 2.57
CA SER A 246 1.31 2.30 3.65
C SER A 246 -0.04 2.87 3.21
N GLY A 247 -0.11 3.89 2.36
CA GLY A 247 -1.38 4.50 1.93
C GLY A 247 -2.41 3.49 1.39
N PRO A 248 -2.08 2.66 0.38
CA PRO A 248 -3.00 1.63 -0.11
C PRO A 248 -3.34 0.54 0.92
N ALA A 249 -2.46 0.33 1.92
CA ALA A 249 -2.67 -0.66 2.97
C ALA A 249 -3.90 -0.35 3.84
N GLY A 250 -4.13 0.92 4.15
CA GLY A 250 -5.31 1.39 4.88
C GLY A 250 -6.61 1.02 4.17
N GLY A 251 -6.68 1.24 2.85
CA GLY A 251 -7.82 0.86 2.03
C GLY A 251 -8.12 -0.64 2.05
N ALA A 252 -7.08 -1.48 1.92
CA ALA A 252 -7.22 -2.94 2.04
C ALA A 252 -7.67 -3.35 3.44
N LYS A 253 -7.14 -2.70 4.50
CA LYS A 253 -7.55 -2.95 5.89
C LYS A 253 -9.01 -2.61 6.13
N ALA A 254 -9.49 -1.45 5.66
CA ALA A 254 -10.91 -1.09 5.71
C ALA A 254 -11.77 -2.09 4.95
N GLY A 255 -11.30 -2.56 3.78
CA GLY A 255 -11.97 -3.59 2.99
C GLY A 255 -12.17 -4.90 3.72
N LEU A 256 -11.13 -5.37 4.44
CA LEU A 256 -11.26 -6.55 5.30
C LEU A 256 -12.25 -6.34 6.44
N SER A 257 -12.20 -5.18 7.09
CA SER A 257 -13.12 -4.84 8.19
C SER A 257 -14.58 -4.79 7.72
N LEU A 258 -14.83 -4.21 6.54
CA LEU A 258 -16.16 -4.16 5.93
C LEU A 258 -16.66 -5.54 5.49
N ALA A 259 -15.78 -6.35 4.88
CA ALA A 259 -16.14 -7.72 4.50
C ALA A 259 -16.56 -8.56 5.73
N ARG A 260 -15.82 -8.43 6.83
CA ARG A 260 -16.17 -9.09 8.11
C ARG A 260 -17.47 -8.58 8.70
N TYR A 261 -17.72 -7.27 8.66
CA TYR A 261 -18.95 -6.66 9.17
C TYR A 261 -20.20 -7.20 8.46
N PHE A 262 -20.13 -7.38 7.14
CA PHE A 262 -21.26 -7.95 6.36
C PHE A 262 -21.23 -9.48 6.24
N GLY A 263 -20.26 -10.17 6.83
CA GLY A 263 -20.12 -11.63 6.71
C GLY A 263 -19.83 -12.11 5.29
N ILE A 264 -19.12 -11.31 4.49
CA ILE A 264 -18.76 -11.63 3.10
C ILE A 264 -17.46 -12.43 3.09
N ALA A 265 -17.43 -13.54 2.34
CA ALA A 265 -16.28 -14.44 2.28
C ALA A 265 -15.02 -13.80 1.69
N GLY A 266 -15.19 -12.77 0.85
CA GLY A 266 -14.09 -12.00 0.29
C GLY A 266 -14.54 -10.91 -0.67
N VAL A 267 -13.64 -9.95 -0.92
CA VAL A 267 -13.87 -8.82 -1.82
C VAL A 267 -12.61 -8.57 -2.67
N ILE A 268 -12.80 -8.01 -3.84
CA ILE A 268 -11.71 -7.41 -4.61
C ILE A 268 -11.82 -5.90 -4.45
N THR A 269 -10.83 -5.27 -3.83
CA THR A 269 -10.82 -3.82 -3.64
C THR A 269 -10.45 -3.11 -4.93
N LEU A 270 -11.05 -1.94 -5.15
CA LEU A 270 -10.75 -1.00 -6.21
C LEU A 270 -10.68 0.40 -5.59
N ASP A 271 -9.48 0.87 -5.32
CA ASP A 271 -9.22 2.23 -4.88
C ASP A 271 -8.79 3.07 -6.07
N MET A 272 -9.69 3.86 -6.63
CA MET A 272 -9.38 4.75 -7.74
C MET A 272 -9.32 6.20 -7.28
N GLY A 273 -8.10 6.69 -7.18
CA GLY A 273 -7.80 8.09 -6.90
C GLY A 273 -7.63 8.95 -8.17
N GLY A 274 -6.93 10.08 -8.01
CA GLY A 274 -6.62 10.97 -9.13
C GLY A 274 -5.51 10.45 -10.06
N THR A 275 -4.54 9.69 -9.55
CA THR A 275 -3.32 9.31 -10.29
C THR A 275 -3.24 7.83 -10.62
N SER A 276 -3.74 6.97 -9.77
CA SER A 276 -3.62 5.51 -9.85
C SER A 276 -4.88 4.81 -9.39
N THR A 277 -4.92 3.52 -9.66
CA THR A 277 -5.88 2.58 -9.08
C THR A 277 -5.12 1.45 -8.40
N ASP A 278 -5.47 1.19 -7.15
CA ASP A 278 -4.94 0.12 -6.33
C ASP A 278 -5.98 -0.99 -6.19
N VAL A 279 -5.55 -2.23 -6.47
CA VAL A 279 -6.43 -3.41 -6.40
C VAL A 279 -5.83 -4.47 -5.51
N CYS A 280 -6.67 -5.11 -4.69
CA CYS A 280 -6.26 -6.18 -3.78
C CYS A 280 -7.38 -7.21 -3.68
N LEU A 281 -7.05 -8.50 -3.74
CA LEU A 281 -8.02 -9.57 -3.49
C LEU A 281 -7.92 -10.00 -2.03
N ILE A 282 -8.97 -9.72 -1.26
CA ILE A 282 -9.09 -10.02 0.15
C ILE A 282 -10.03 -11.21 0.32
N LYS A 283 -9.57 -12.23 1.02
CA LYS A 283 -10.38 -13.36 1.49
C LYS A 283 -10.73 -13.17 2.97
N SER A 284 -10.53 -14.18 3.80
CA SER A 284 -10.72 -14.10 5.25
C SER A 284 -9.65 -13.25 5.98
N SER A 285 -8.54 -12.96 5.30
CA SER A 285 -7.40 -12.18 5.80
C SER A 285 -6.77 -11.35 4.69
N LEU A 286 -5.92 -10.38 5.07
CA LEU A 286 -5.12 -9.63 4.11
C LEU A 286 -4.10 -10.55 3.45
N PRO A 287 -3.91 -10.46 2.12
CA PRO A 287 -2.84 -11.16 1.42
C PRO A 287 -1.50 -10.45 1.66
N PHE A 288 -0.43 -11.22 1.88
CA PHE A 288 0.91 -10.68 2.04
C PHE A 288 1.86 -11.25 1.01
N THR A 289 2.79 -10.41 0.56
CA THR A 289 3.96 -10.79 -0.23
C THR A 289 5.23 -10.30 0.41
N LYS A 290 6.34 -10.98 0.12
CA LYS A 290 7.73 -10.58 0.46
C LYS A 290 8.55 -10.31 -0.80
N GLU A 291 8.01 -10.63 -1.96
CA GLU A 291 8.66 -10.47 -3.26
C GLU A 291 8.28 -9.14 -3.91
N TYR A 292 8.26 -8.09 -3.09
CA TYR A 292 7.93 -6.76 -3.60
C TYR A 292 9.17 -6.11 -4.22
N GLN A 293 8.98 -5.55 -5.43
CA GLN A 293 9.99 -4.75 -6.10
C GLN A 293 9.60 -3.27 -5.98
N PHE A 294 10.46 -2.47 -5.36
CA PHE A 294 10.26 -1.05 -5.22
C PHE A 294 11.27 -0.30 -6.09
N ASP A 295 10.79 0.28 -7.18
CA ASP A 295 11.61 0.95 -8.20
C ASP A 295 12.82 0.09 -8.64
N GLY A 296 12.56 -1.20 -8.86
CA GLY A 296 13.56 -2.17 -9.33
C GLY A 296 14.46 -2.77 -8.25
N TYR A 297 14.26 -2.43 -6.98
CA TYR A 297 14.98 -3.01 -5.85
C TYR A 297 14.08 -3.88 -4.98
N PRO A 298 14.55 -5.03 -4.50
CA PRO A 298 13.75 -5.90 -3.64
C PRO A 298 13.57 -5.28 -2.25
N VAL A 299 12.33 -5.35 -1.77
CA VAL A 299 11.94 -5.00 -0.40
C VAL A 299 11.31 -6.24 0.23
N SER A 300 12.10 -6.97 1.01
CA SER A 300 11.71 -8.30 1.53
C SER A 300 11.12 -8.25 2.93
N ILE A 301 10.27 -7.26 3.21
CA ILE A 301 9.42 -7.19 4.40
C ILE A 301 8.00 -7.63 4.05
N PRO A 302 7.16 -8.03 5.03
CA PRO A 302 5.75 -8.29 4.77
C PRO A 302 5.03 -7.03 4.28
N VAL A 303 4.53 -7.07 3.05
CA VAL A 303 3.74 -5.99 2.42
C VAL A 303 2.39 -6.57 2.02
N ILE A 304 1.30 -5.82 2.17
CA ILE A 304 0.02 -6.24 1.61
C ILE A 304 0.19 -6.36 0.09
N ASP A 305 -0.28 -7.47 -0.46
CA ASP A 305 -0.16 -7.76 -1.89
C ASP A 305 -1.19 -6.95 -2.70
N ILE A 306 -0.86 -5.70 -2.91
CA ILE A 306 -1.64 -4.72 -3.68
C ILE A 306 -0.99 -4.52 -5.03
N HIS A 307 -1.80 -4.55 -6.09
CA HIS A 307 -1.34 -4.23 -7.43
C HIS A 307 -1.83 -2.85 -7.84
N THR A 308 -0.88 -1.97 -8.17
CA THR A 308 -1.14 -0.60 -8.62
C THR A 308 -1.04 -0.49 -10.13
N VAL A 309 -1.99 0.22 -10.74
CA VAL A 309 -1.96 0.59 -12.15
C VAL A 309 -2.10 2.10 -12.32
N GLY A 310 -1.35 2.69 -13.26
CA GLY A 310 -1.43 4.10 -13.60
C GLY A 310 -2.72 4.46 -14.37
N ALA A 311 -3.85 4.22 -13.72
CA ALA A 311 -5.20 4.48 -14.25
C ALA A 311 -5.99 5.20 -13.15
N GLY A 312 -6.05 6.52 -13.19
CA GLY A 312 -6.78 7.35 -12.23
C GLY A 312 -7.61 8.40 -12.94
N GLY A 313 -8.33 9.22 -12.19
CA GLY A 313 -9.15 10.31 -12.73
C GLY A 313 -8.35 11.33 -13.54
N GLY A 314 -7.09 11.59 -13.18
CA GLY A 314 -6.18 12.48 -13.88
C GLY A 314 -5.34 11.81 -14.97
N SER A 315 -5.56 10.53 -15.30
CA SER A 315 -4.85 9.86 -16.38
C SER A 315 -5.12 10.57 -17.72
N ILE A 316 -4.04 10.99 -18.39
CA ILE A 316 -4.10 11.78 -19.62
C ILE A 316 -4.45 10.86 -20.79
N ALA A 317 -5.39 11.30 -21.62
CA ALA A 317 -5.70 10.69 -22.90
C ALA A 317 -4.84 11.32 -24.01
N TRP A 318 -4.20 10.49 -24.83
CA TRP A 318 -3.28 10.91 -25.89
C TRP A 318 -3.31 9.94 -27.07
N VAL A 319 -2.71 10.34 -28.18
CA VAL A 319 -2.65 9.54 -29.42
C VAL A 319 -1.21 9.12 -29.64
N ASP A 320 -0.98 7.83 -29.83
CA ASP A 320 0.36 7.31 -30.11
C ASP A 320 0.79 7.57 -31.58
N GLU A 321 2.03 7.23 -31.92
CA GLU A 321 2.58 7.41 -33.29
C GLU A 321 1.81 6.63 -34.36
N GLY A 322 1.09 5.59 -33.96
CA GLY A 322 0.21 4.80 -34.86
C GLY A 322 -1.20 5.36 -35.01
N GLY A 323 -1.52 6.50 -34.38
CA GLY A 323 -2.85 7.11 -34.43
C GLY A 323 -3.86 6.48 -33.45
N LEU A 324 -3.43 5.63 -32.53
CA LEU A 324 -4.31 4.95 -31.58
C LEU A 324 -4.48 5.77 -30.28
N LEU A 325 -5.74 5.87 -29.84
CA LEU A 325 -6.08 6.48 -28.55
C LEU A 325 -5.50 5.65 -27.39
N LYS A 326 -4.82 6.32 -26.48
CA LYS A 326 -4.24 5.77 -25.24
C LYS A 326 -4.71 6.57 -24.04
N VAL A 327 -4.72 5.93 -22.85
CA VAL A 327 -5.03 6.58 -21.57
C VAL A 327 -3.99 6.17 -20.54
N GLY A 328 -3.32 7.16 -19.94
CA GLY A 328 -2.19 6.93 -19.05
C GLY A 328 -0.95 6.36 -19.78
N PRO A 329 0.07 5.87 -19.05
CA PRO A 329 0.20 5.88 -17.57
C PRO A 329 0.47 7.28 -16.98
N ILE A 330 0.72 8.30 -17.83
CA ILE A 330 0.98 9.68 -17.41
C ILE A 330 -0.30 10.27 -16.82
N SER A 331 -0.18 10.93 -15.67
CA SER A 331 -1.27 11.64 -15.00
C SER A 331 -1.01 13.14 -14.98
N ALA A 332 -2.06 13.94 -15.12
CA ALA A 332 -2.02 15.39 -14.92
C ALA A 332 -1.79 15.78 -13.46
N GLY A 333 -1.88 14.80 -12.52
CA GLY A 333 -1.74 15.03 -11.09
C GLY A 333 -2.82 15.97 -10.53
N ALA A 334 -2.46 16.65 -9.44
CA ALA A 334 -3.31 17.69 -8.85
C ALA A 334 -3.00 19.09 -9.39
N ASP A 335 -1.77 19.34 -9.81
CA ASP A 335 -1.28 20.58 -10.44
C ASP A 335 -0.38 20.22 -11.63
N PRO A 336 -0.71 20.62 -12.86
CA PRO A 336 -1.85 21.49 -13.25
C PRO A 336 -3.23 20.83 -13.15
N GLY A 337 -3.33 19.51 -13.05
CA GLY A 337 -4.57 18.75 -12.95
C GLY A 337 -5.34 18.58 -14.28
N PRO A 338 -6.50 17.91 -14.24
CA PRO A 338 -7.45 17.82 -15.36
C PRO A 338 -7.80 19.18 -15.95
N ALA A 339 -8.14 19.22 -17.25
CA ALA A 339 -8.51 20.47 -17.93
C ALA A 339 -9.65 21.19 -17.21
N CYS A 340 -10.64 20.45 -16.69
CA CYS A 340 -11.76 21.02 -15.94
C CYS A 340 -11.36 21.69 -14.62
N TYR A 341 -10.15 21.49 -14.09
CA TYR A 341 -9.71 22.18 -12.87
C TYR A 341 -9.25 23.62 -13.13
N GLY A 342 -9.18 24.04 -14.39
CA GLY A 342 -8.93 25.41 -14.79
C GLY A 342 -7.47 25.76 -15.07
N LYS A 343 -6.50 24.92 -14.67
CA LYS A 343 -5.07 25.13 -14.94
C LYS A 343 -4.53 24.20 -16.05
N GLY A 344 -4.95 22.93 -16.04
CA GLY A 344 -4.54 21.93 -17.03
C GLY A 344 -5.09 22.19 -18.42
N ASN A 345 -4.45 21.58 -19.42
CA ASN A 345 -4.87 21.63 -20.83
C ASN A 345 -5.08 20.24 -21.43
N ASP A 346 -4.66 19.18 -20.73
CA ASP A 346 -4.78 17.81 -21.21
C ASP A 346 -6.14 17.24 -20.87
N PHE A 347 -6.70 16.47 -21.80
CA PHE A 347 -7.95 15.75 -21.57
C PHE A 347 -7.70 14.49 -20.75
N THR A 348 -8.42 14.34 -19.64
CA THR A 348 -8.24 13.26 -18.69
C THR A 348 -9.50 12.40 -18.52
N VAL A 349 -9.41 11.32 -17.75
CA VAL A 349 -10.57 10.48 -17.38
C VAL A 349 -11.63 11.28 -16.61
N THR A 350 -11.23 12.22 -15.74
CA THR A 350 -12.16 13.12 -15.03
C THR A 350 -12.92 14.00 -16.03
N ASP A 351 -12.20 14.57 -17.03
CA ASP A 351 -12.82 15.37 -18.09
C ASP A 351 -13.81 14.54 -18.91
N ALA A 352 -13.47 13.29 -19.22
CA ALA A 352 -14.36 12.38 -19.95
C ALA A 352 -15.65 12.10 -19.16
N ASN A 353 -15.56 11.77 -17.89
CA ASN A 353 -16.74 11.54 -17.04
C ASN A 353 -17.58 12.82 -16.85
N LEU A 354 -16.95 14.00 -16.83
CA LEU A 354 -17.64 15.28 -16.76
C LEU A 354 -18.43 15.56 -18.06
N ILE A 355 -17.80 15.42 -19.23
CA ILE A 355 -18.44 15.64 -20.53
C ILE A 355 -19.56 14.63 -20.80
N LEU A 356 -19.38 13.38 -20.38
CA LEU A 356 -20.41 12.34 -20.50
C LEU A 356 -21.58 12.54 -19.53
N GLY A 357 -21.52 13.53 -18.63
CA GLY A 357 -22.58 13.86 -17.67
C GLY A 357 -22.60 13.00 -16.42
N ARG A 358 -21.60 12.15 -16.18
CA ARG A 358 -21.50 11.29 -14.98
C ARG A 358 -21.06 12.07 -13.75
N ILE A 359 -20.36 13.20 -13.92
CA ILE A 359 -20.00 14.14 -12.87
C ILE A 359 -20.90 15.37 -12.99
N ILE A 360 -21.39 15.86 -11.87
CA ILE A 360 -22.24 17.06 -11.80
C ILE A 360 -21.36 18.22 -11.36
N PRO A 361 -21.15 19.24 -12.23
CA PRO A 361 -20.23 20.35 -11.95
C PRO A 361 -20.52 21.06 -10.62
N GLU A 362 -21.79 21.30 -10.34
CA GLU A 362 -22.27 22.04 -9.15
C GLU A 362 -22.01 21.29 -7.85
N PHE A 363 -21.85 19.95 -7.93
CA PHE A 363 -21.67 19.08 -6.76
C PHE A 363 -20.24 18.54 -6.60
N PHE A 364 -19.35 18.98 -7.48
CA PHE A 364 -17.98 18.48 -7.44
C PHE A 364 -17.29 18.88 -6.13
N LEU A 365 -16.79 17.86 -5.38
CA LEU A 365 -16.27 18.02 -4.01
C LEU A 365 -17.24 18.78 -3.08
N GLY A 366 -18.53 18.43 -3.14
CA GLY A 366 -19.56 19.08 -2.32
C GLY A 366 -19.85 20.52 -2.71
N GLY A 367 -19.48 20.95 -3.93
CA GLY A 367 -19.57 22.32 -4.40
C GLY A 367 -18.41 23.22 -3.97
N GLU A 368 -17.42 22.68 -3.25
CA GLU A 368 -16.26 23.45 -2.77
C GLU A 368 -15.25 23.76 -3.88
N MET A 369 -15.28 23.01 -4.98
CA MET A 369 -14.40 23.21 -6.12
C MET A 369 -15.19 23.47 -7.40
N ARG A 370 -14.98 24.63 -8.00
CA ARG A 370 -15.53 24.93 -9.32
C ARG A 370 -14.78 24.16 -10.39
N VAL A 371 -15.52 23.49 -11.27
CA VAL A 371 -14.99 22.86 -12.48
C VAL A 371 -15.49 23.59 -13.73
N PHE A 372 -14.73 23.47 -14.83
CA PHE A 372 -14.93 24.23 -16.06
C PHE A 372 -15.16 23.26 -17.24
N PRO A 373 -16.44 22.85 -17.51
CA PRO A 373 -16.75 21.90 -18.59
C PRO A 373 -16.30 22.36 -19.96
N GLU A 374 -16.31 23.67 -20.21
CA GLU A 374 -15.86 24.29 -21.47
C GLU A 374 -14.37 24.02 -21.76
N ARG A 375 -13.54 23.95 -20.72
CA ARG A 375 -12.12 23.62 -20.88
C ARG A 375 -11.93 22.14 -21.23
N SER A 376 -12.70 21.25 -20.59
CA SER A 376 -12.73 19.83 -20.95
C SER A 376 -13.17 19.64 -22.40
N PHE A 377 -14.22 20.35 -22.83
CA PHE A 377 -14.70 20.25 -24.20
C PHE A 377 -13.67 20.74 -25.21
N ASN A 378 -12.97 21.83 -24.95
CA ASN A 378 -11.88 22.34 -25.80
C ASN A 378 -10.71 21.34 -25.89
N ALA A 379 -10.31 20.71 -24.78
CA ALA A 379 -9.28 19.69 -24.77
C ALA A 379 -9.73 18.43 -25.53
N LEU A 380 -10.99 18.02 -25.33
CA LEU A 380 -11.60 16.89 -26.03
C LEU A 380 -11.64 17.09 -27.54
N THR A 381 -12.05 18.28 -28.04
CA THR A 381 -12.14 18.58 -29.47
C THR A 381 -10.79 18.38 -30.15
N LYS A 382 -9.71 18.89 -29.54
CA LYS A 382 -8.34 18.70 -30.05
C LYS A 382 -7.91 17.24 -30.10
N LEU A 383 -8.33 16.46 -29.12
CA LEU A 383 -8.03 15.01 -29.06
C LEU A 383 -8.86 14.27 -30.12
N ALA A 384 -10.14 14.56 -30.22
CA ALA A 384 -11.08 13.96 -31.18
C ALA A 384 -10.64 14.17 -32.64
N GLU A 385 -10.18 15.38 -33.00
CA GLU A 385 -9.60 15.68 -34.30
C GLU A 385 -8.40 14.79 -34.63
N LYS A 386 -7.51 14.53 -33.65
CA LYS A 386 -6.34 13.65 -33.84
C LYS A 386 -6.71 12.20 -34.03
N VAL A 387 -7.75 11.73 -33.31
CA VAL A 387 -8.23 10.33 -33.39
C VAL A 387 -9.11 10.10 -34.62
N GLY A 388 -9.77 11.16 -35.15
CA GLY A 388 -10.72 11.06 -36.24
C GLY A 388 -12.10 10.53 -35.82
N LEU A 389 -12.50 10.75 -34.58
CA LEU A 389 -13.80 10.39 -34.01
C LEU A 389 -14.57 11.63 -33.56
N SER A 390 -15.88 11.49 -33.35
CA SER A 390 -16.64 12.56 -32.71
C SER A 390 -16.19 12.79 -31.25
N PRO A 391 -16.40 13.99 -30.70
CA PRO A 391 -16.03 14.27 -29.32
C PRO A 391 -16.61 13.28 -28.31
N LEU A 392 -17.89 12.92 -28.42
CA LEU A 392 -18.55 12.00 -27.51
C LEU A 392 -18.03 10.56 -27.63
N GLU A 393 -17.80 10.08 -28.87
CA GLU A 393 -17.17 8.77 -29.09
C GLU A 393 -15.75 8.72 -28.50
N THR A 394 -14.99 9.81 -28.63
CA THR A 394 -13.65 9.92 -28.05
C THR A 394 -13.71 9.87 -26.52
N ALA A 395 -14.64 10.59 -25.89
CA ALA A 395 -14.82 10.55 -24.44
C ALA A 395 -15.23 9.16 -23.94
N LEU A 396 -16.16 8.47 -24.64
CA LEU A 396 -16.52 7.08 -24.34
C LEU A 396 -15.33 6.13 -24.52
N GLY A 397 -14.52 6.35 -25.57
CA GLY A 397 -13.30 5.59 -25.83
C GLY A 397 -12.28 5.73 -24.69
N VAL A 398 -12.11 6.94 -24.15
CA VAL A 398 -11.23 7.18 -22.98
C VAL A 398 -11.69 6.37 -21.77
N VAL A 399 -13.00 6.37 -21.47
CA VAL A 399 -13.56 5.59 -20.35
C VAL A 399 -13.40 4.08 -20.60
N GLU A 400 -13.61 3.60 -21.83
CA GLU A 400 -13.45 2.19 -22.17
C GLU A 400 -12.00 1.71 -22.00
N ILE A 401 -11.02 2.53 -22.41
CA ILE A 401 -9.59 2.19 -22.30
C ILE A 401 -9.18 2.15 -20.82
N VAL A 402 -9.56 3.14 -20.02
CA VAL A 402 -9.21 3.13 -18.59
C VAL A 402 -9.86 1.96 -17.88
N ASN A 403 -11.12 1.61 -18.19
CA ASN A 403 -11.79 0.42 -17.65
C ASN A 403 -11.06 -0.86 -18.05
N THR A 404 -10.60 -0.96 -19.29
CA THR A 404 -9.81 -2.11 -19.76
C THR A 404 -8.47 -2.22 -19.00
N ASN A 405 -7.81 -1.12 -18.71
CA ASN A 405 -6.59 -1.11 -17.90
C ASN A 405 -6.86 -1.58 -16.46
N MET A 406 -7.96 -1.13 -15.85
CA MET A 406 -8.39 -1.60 -14.53
C MET A 406 -8.78 -3.09 -14.53
N VAL A 407 -9.48 -3.58 -15.57
CA VAL A 407 -9.78 -5.03 -15.74
C VAL A 407 -8.50 -5.86 -15.76
N ARG A 408 -7.45 -5.40 -16.46
CA ARG A 408 -6.15 -6.11 -16.45
C ARG A 408 -5.56 -6.18 -15.05
N ALA A 409 -5.61 -5.07 -14.29
CA ALA A 409 -5.14 -5.05 -12.91
C ALA A 409 -5.93 -6.01 -12.01
N LEU A 410 -7.27 -6.03 -12.14
CA LEU A 410 -8.15 -6.93 -11.40
C LEU A 410 -7.91 -8.41 -11.75
N ARG A 411 -7.64 -8.72 -13.03
CA ARG A 411 -7.25 -10.08 -13.46
C ARG A 411 -5.93 -10.53 -12.87
N LYS A 412 -4.98 -9.61 -12.71
CA LYS A 412 -3.66 -9.92 -12.13
C LYS A 412 -3.75 -10.40 -10.69
N VAL A 413 -4.68 -9.88 -9.92
CA VAL A 413 -4.91 -10.32 -8.53
C VAL A 413 -5.90 -11.49 -8.41
N SER A 414 -6.58 -11.89 -9.48
CA SER A 414 -7.60 -12.95 -9.50
C SER A 414 -7.29 -14.05 -10.51
N THR A 415 -7.74 -13.93 -11.76
CA THR A 415 -7.67 -15.00 -12.77
C THR A 415 -6.24 -15.43 -13.12
N GLU A 416 -5.26 -14.52 -13.13
CA GLU A 416 -3.85 -14.86 -13.35
C GLU A 416 -3.27 -15.69 -12.19
N ARG A 417 -3.94 -15.70 -11.04
CA ARG A 417 -3.61 -16.52 -9.87
C ARG A 417 -4.54 -17.74 -9.71
N GLY A 418 -5.29 -18.09 -10.74
CA GLY A 418 -6.21 -19.21 -10.71
C GLY A 418 -7.45 -19.01 -9.83
N ILE A 419 -7.77 -17.74 -9.47
CA ILE A 419 -8.93 -17.41 -8.63
C ILE A 419 -10.05 -16.91 -9.55
N ASP A 420 -11.23 -17.57 -9.48
CA ASP A 420 -12.43 -17.14 -10.19
C ASP A 420 -13.03 -15.89 -9.51
N PRO A 421 -13.05 -14.72 -10.19
CA PRO A 421 -13.59 -13.49 -9.63
C PRO A 421 -15.11 -13.50 -9.48
N SER A 422 -15.84 -14.39 -10.15
CA SER A 422 -17.30 -14.45 -10.13
C SER A 422 -17.91 -14.73 -8.75
N SER A 423 -17.10 -15.23 -7.81
CA SER A 423 -17.50 -15.48 -6.42
C SER A 423 -17.27 -14.28 -5.48
N TYR A 424 -16.77 -13.15 -6.00
CA TYR A 424 -16.41 -11.98 -5.20
C TYR A 424 -17.24 -10.76 -5.58
N PHE A 425 -17.38 -9.83 -4.62
CA PHE A 425 -17.82 -8.46 -4.88
C PHE A 425 -16.63 -7.54 -5.18
N LEU A 426 -16.85 -6.55 -6.05
CA LEU A 426 -15.95 -5.43 -6.19
C LEU A 426 -16.24 -4.42 -5.08
N LEU A 427 -15.29 -4.09 -4.23
CA LEU A 427 -15.42 -3.01 -3.26
C LEU A 427 -14.82 -1.75 -3.86
N ALA A 428 -15.68 -0.85 -4.32
CA ALA A 428 -15.31 0.36 -5.03
C ALA A 428 -15.22 1.56 -4.08
N PHE A 429 -14.02 2.08 -3.86
CA PHE A 429 -13.77 3.27 -3.06
C PHE A 429 -12.68 4.16 -3.69
N GLY A 430 -12.33 5.28 -3.04
CA GLY A 430 -11.63 6.38 -3.70
C GLY A 430 -12.61 7.31 -4.42
N GLY A 431 -12.13 8.47 -4.88
CA GLY A 431 -13.00 9.52 -5.41
C GLY A 431 -13.66 9.22 -6.77
N ALA A 432 -13.10 8.28 -7.55
CA ALA A 432 -13.53 8.03 -8.93
C ALA A 432 -14.10 6.63 -9.18
N SER A 433 -13.85 5.65 -8.32
CA SER A 433 -14.20 4.24 -8.56
C SER A 433 -15.69 3.98 -8.81
N GLY A 434 -16.56 4.72 -8.12
CA GLY A 434 -18.01 4.60 -8.27
C GLY A 434 -18.54 4.88 -9.68
N LEU A 435 -17.77 5.61 -10.51
CA LEU A 435 -18.11 5.93 -11.89
C LEU A 435 -17.84 4.77 -12.87
N HIS A 436 -17.06 3.79 -12.45
CA HIS A 436 -16.55 2.70 -13.29
C HIS A 436 -17.03 1.31 -12.85
N ALA A 437 -17.56 1.20 -11.63
CA ALA A 437 -17.85 -0.08 -10.97
C ALA A 437 -18.82 -0.98 -11.74
N CYS A 438 -19.85 -0.45 -12.40
CA CYS A 438 -20.81 -1.24 -13.21
C CYS A 438 -20.10 -1.97 -14.35
N ASP A 439 -19.31 -1.25 -15.15
CA ASP A 439 -18.63 -1.83 -16.31
C ASP A 439 -17.59 -2.87 -15.90
N LEU A 440 -16.83 -2.61 -14.83
CA LEU A 440 -15.84 -3.54 -14.29
C LEU A 440 -16.51 -4.83 -13.75
N THR A 441 -17.62 -4.69 -13.03
CA THR A 441 -18.42 -5.82 -12.52
C THR A 441 -18.88 -6.70 -13.66
N ARG A 442 -19.41 -6.12 -14.72
CA ARG A 442 -19.90 -6.84 -15.91
C ARG A 442 -18.75 -7.53 -16.64
N LYS A 443 -17.64 -6.83 -16.91
CA LYS A 443 -16.49 -7.37 -17.66
C LYS A 443 -15.79 -8.54 -16.95
N LEU A 444 -15.87 -8.62 -15.64
CA LEU A 444 -15.28 -9.68 -14.82
C LEU A 444 -16.31 -10.69 -14.31
N ASN A 445 -17.60 -10.51 -14.65
CA ASN A 445 -18.70 -11.35 -14.18
C ASN A 445 -18.73 -11.49 -12.65
N LEU A 446 -18.48 -10.40 -11.92
CA LEU A 446 -18.50 -10.39 -10.46
C LEU A 446 -19.92 -10.58 -9.90
N GLN A 447 -20.04 -10.93 -8.61
CA GLN A 447 -21.36 -11.02 -7.96
C GLN A 447 -22.10 -9.69 -7.96
N GLY A 448 -21.38 -8.60 -7.92
CA GLY A 448 -21.84 -7.24 -7.86
C GLY A 448 -20.72 -6.33 -7.38
N PHE A 449 -21.08 -5.12 -6.98
CA PHE A 449 -20.13 -4.24 -6.32
C PHE A 449 -20.71 -3.61 -5.07
N ILE A 450 -19.83 -3.17 -4.17
CA ILE A 450 -20.13 -2.53 -2.91
C ILE A 450 -19.56 -1.13 -2.97
N ALA A 451 -20.36 -0.13 -2.67
CA ALA A 451 -19.95 1.25 -2.55
C ALA A 451 -20.21 1.75 -1.12
N PRO A 452 -19.16 2.10 -0.35
CA PRO A 452 -19.32 2.74 0.95
C PRO A 452 -19.52 4.25 0.77
N LYS A 453 -20.34 4.89 1.61
CA LYS A 453 -20.53 6.35 1.63
C LYS A 453 -19.22 7.08 1.91
N LEU A 454 -18.37 6.51 2.76
CA LEU A 454 -17.04 7.03 3.07
C LEU A 454 -15.98 6.69 2.01
N ALA A 455 -16.37 6.41 0.77
CA ALA A 455 -15.46 5.97 -0.29
C ALA A 455 -14.22 6.85 -0.42
N SER A 456 -14.35 8.16 -0.32
CA SER A 456 -13.22 9.09 -0.47
C SER A 456 -12.26 9.14 0.73
N SER A 457 -12.69 8.68 1.91
CA SER A 457 -11.90 8.64 3.15
C SER A 457 -11.75 7.21 3.68
N PHE A 458 -11.92 6.23 2.80
CA PHE A 458 -11.97 4.81 3.18
C PHE A 458 -10.61 4.30 3.69
N SER A 459 -9.50 4.78 3.15
CA SER A 459 -8.16 4.48 3.65
C SER A 459 -7.95 5.02 5.08
N ALA A 460 -8.42 6.24 5.37
CA ALA A 460 -8.37 6.80 6.73
C ALA A 460 -9.26 6.00 7.72
N LEU A 461 -10.39 5.43 7.26
CA LEU A 461 -11.18 4.50 8.05
C LEU A 461 -10.40 3.22 8.39
N GLY A 462 -9.62 2.70 7.44
CA GLY A 462 -8.74 1.56 7.69
C GLY A 462 -7.70 1.85 8.75
N LEU A 463 -7.14 3.05 8.77
CA LEU A 463 -6.23 3.50 9.82
C LEU A 463 -6.93 3.62 11.18
N TYR A 464 -8.14 4.18 11.19
CA TYR A 464 -8.94 4.26 12.41
C TYR A 464 -9.20 2.87 13.00
N THR A 465 -9.51 1.86 12.18
CA THR A 465 -9.80 0.49 12.63
C THR A 465 -8.55 -0.40 12.79
N ALA A 466 -7.37 0.04 12.35
CA ALA A 466 -6.15 -0.76 12.38
C ALA A 466 -5.72 -1.13 13.80
N SER A 467 -5.01 -2.23 13.92
CA SER A 467 -4.34 -2.71 15.14
C SER A 467 -2.81 -2.54 15.05
N PRO A 468 -2.09 -2.54 16.17
CA PRO A 468 -0.64 -2.65 16.13
C PRO A 468 -0.23 -4.01 15.59
N VAL A 469 0.76 -4.04 14.71
CA VAL A 469 1.34 -5.27 14.15
C VAL A 469 2.85 -5.17 14.20
N PHE A 470 3.49 -6.25 14.68
CA PHE A 470 4.95 -6.35 14.72
C PHE A 470 5.37 -7.67 14.09
N ASP A 471 6.09 -7.60 12.99
CA ASP A 471 6.60 -8.76 12.26
C ASP A 471 8.09 -9.00 12.58
N PHE A 472 8.41 -10.23 12.93
CA PHE A 472 9.77 -10.70 13.17
C PHE A 472 10.01 -11.98 12.38
N SER A 473 11.21 -12.12 11.85
CA SER A 473 11.62 -13.33 11.13
C SER A 473 13.04 -13.71 11.48
N LYS A 474 13.34 -15.00 11.37
CA LYS A 474 14.67 -15.55 11.58
C LYS A 474 14.89 -16.76 10.69
N THR A 475 16.00 -16.78 9.96
CA THR A 475 16.42 -17.97 9.22
C THR A 475 16.97 -19.04 10.16
N VAL A 476 16.47 -20.27 9.99
CA VAL A 476 16.83 -21.42 10.83
C VAL A 476 17.51 -22.55 10.03
N LEU A 477 17.04 -22.86 8.81
CA LEU A 477 17.53 -23.91 7.93
C LEU A 477 17.50 -25.30 8.59
N LEU A 478 16.31 -25.75 8.95
CA LEU A 478 16.07 -27.01 9.64
C LEU A 478 15.28 -27.99 8.76
N PRO A 479 15.60 -29.31 8.79
CA PRO A 479 14.70 -30.33 8.22
C PRO A 479 13.34 -30.25 8.90
N VAL A 480 12.26 -30.48 8.14
CA VAL A 480 10.87 -30.40 8.66
C VAL A 480 10.61 -31.46 9.74
N GLU A 481 11.40 -32.54 9.76
CA GLU A 481 11.33 -33.64 10.73
C GLU A 481 11.88 -33.23 12.12
N ASP A 482 12.72 -32.21 12.20
CA ASP A 482 13.35 -31.74 13.45
C ASP A 482 12.37 -30.88 14.28
N LEU A 483 11.17 -31.42 14.58
CA LEU A 483 10.06 -30.70 15.22
C LEU A 483 10.45 -30.03 16.54
N GLU A 484 11.26 -30.68 17.37
CA GLU A 484 11.70 -30.12 18.66
C GLU A 484 12.59 -28.88 18.48
N LYS A 485 13.50 -28.91 17.49
CA LYS A 485 14.34 -27.74 17.19
C LYS A 485 13.51 -26.61 16.59
N ILE A 486 12.57 -26.92 15.70
CA ILE A 486 11.66 -25.93 15.11
C ILE A 486 10.85 -25.26 16.23
N LYS A 487 10.26 -26.04 17.14
CA LYS A 487 9.51 -25.53 18.31
C LYS A 487 10.38 -24.64 19.19
N ALA A 488 11.61 -25.05 19.48
CA ALA A 488 12.54 -24.24 20.26
C ALA A 488 12.85 -22.90 19.60
N GLU A 489 13.08 -22.87 18.27
CA GLU A 489 13.31 -21.63 17.53
C GLU A 489 12.06 -20.73 17.46
N VAL A 490 10.85 -21.32 17.37
CA VAL A 490 9.58 -20.59 17.47
C VAL A 490 9.46 -19.88 18.83
N GLU A 491 9.68 -20.60 19.94
CA GLU A 491 9.56 -20.01 21.29
C GLU A 491 10.65 -18.95 21.53
N ASN A 492 11.88 -19.19 21.07
CA ASN A 492 12.95 -18.20 21.13
C ASN A 492 12.59 -16.93 20.37
N LEU A 493 12.05 -17.05 19.17
CA LEU A 493 11.67 -15.88 18.36
C LEU A 493 10.49 -15.13 18.98
N LYS A 494 9.49 -15.82 19.54
CA LYS A 494 8.37 -15.19 20.27
C LYS A 494 8.89 -14.35 21.46
N LYS A 495 9.77 -14.93 22.26
CA LYS A 495 10.36 -14.24 23.41
C LYS A 495 11.14 -13.00 22.97
N MET A 496 12.03 -13.16 21.99
CA MET A 496 12.82 -12.06 21.44
C MET A 496 11.92 -10.95 20.85
N ALA A 497 10.85 -11.33 20.16
CA ALA A 497 9.89 -10.39 19.59
C ALA A 497 9.22 -9.53 20.67
N LEU A 498 8.74 -10.13 21.75
CA LEU A 498 8.12 -9.41 22.87
C LEU A 498 9.12 -8.47 23.57
N GLU A 499 10.35 -8.94 23.85
CA GLU A 499 11.42 -8.13 24.42
C GLU A 499 11.76 -6.93 23.52
N ARG A 500 11.79 -7.15 22.20
CA ARG A 500 12.08 -6.09 21.22
C ARG A 500 10.95 -5.05 21.17
N VAL A 501 9.70 -5.49 21.16
CA VAL A 501 8.53 -4.58 21.19
C VAL A 501 8.55 -3.73 22.46
N LEU A 502 8.90 -4.32 23.62
CA LEU A 502 9.05 -3.59 24.87
C LEU A 502 10.15 -2.52 24.79
N SER A 503 11.27 -2.83 24.13
CA SER A 503 12.39 -1.88 23.96
C SER A 503 12.05 -0.64 23.11
N PHE A 504 10.99 -0.71 22.30
CA PHE A 504 10.47 0.44 21.54
C PHE A 504 9.51 1.34 22.33
N GLY A 505 9.36 1.10 23.63
CA GLY A 505 8.51 1.92 24.52
C GLY A 505 7.02 1.60 24.40
N VAL A 506 6.67 0.43 23.88
CA VAL A 506 5.28 -0.04 23.87
C VAL A 506 4.86 -0.40 25.30
N SER A 507 3.65 0.04 25.70
CA SER A 507 3.18 -0.20 27.06
C SER A 507 3.00 -1.70 27.36
N LYS A 508 3.18 -2.09 28.63
CA LYS A 508 3.00 -3.48 29.04
C LYS A 508 1.56 -3.97 28.83
N GLU A 509 0.57 -3.10 28.99
CA GLU A 509 -0.84 -3.40 28.75
C GLU A 509 -1.07 -3.79 27.29
N LEU A 510 -0.51 -3.02 26.36
CA LEU A 510 -0.60 -3.32 24.93
C LEU A 510 0.15 -4.63 24.60
N ILE A 511 1.34 -4.84 25.16
CA ILE A 511 2.10 -6.08 24.94
C ILE A 511 1.31 -7.30 25.41
N ASN A 512 0.65 -7.22 26.56
CA ASN A 512 -0.15 -8.32 27.10
C ASN A 512 -1.40 -8.63 26.27
N SER A 513 -1.89 -7.68 25.49
CA SER A 513 -3.02 -7.87 24.56
C SER A 513 -2.61 -8.43 23.20
N LEU A 514 -1.31 -8.48 22.87
CA LEU A 514 -0.85 -8.98 21.58
C LEU A 514 -1.04 -10.50 21.46
N LYS A 515 -1.61 -10.91 20.34
CA LYS A 515 -1.75 -12.31 19.93
C LYS A 515 -0.60 -12.68 18.98
N ALA A 516 0.08 -13.78 19.27
CA ALA A 516 1.16 -14.28 18.42
C ALA A 516 0.62 -15.26 17.38
N GLN A 517 0.89 -14.98 16.12
CA GLN A 517 0.71 -15.89 14.99
C GLN A 517 2.09 -16.33 14.52
N VAL A 518 2.24 -17.61 14.22
CA VAL A 518 3.50 -18.18 13.76
C VAL A 518 3.33 -18.74 12.36
N PHE A 519 4.29 -18.43 11.49
CA PHE A 519 4.36 -18.95 10.14
C PHE A 519 5.76 -19.51 9.89
N LEU A 520 5.85 -20.47 8.97
CA LEU A 520 7.10 -21.06 8.52
C LEU A 520 7.22 -20.91 7.02
N ASP A 521 8.40 -20.51 6.55
CA ASP A 521 8.75 -20.58 5.13
C ASP A 521 9.36 -21.95 4.86
N LEU A 522 8.69 -22.72 4.04
CA LEU A 522 9.02 -24.12 3.70
C LEU A 522 9.38 -24.23 2.21
N ARG A 523 10.31 -25.12 1.89
CA ARG A 523 10.64 -25.47 0.51
C ARG A 523 11.12 -26.93 0.40
N TYR A 524 11.13 -27.47 -0.80
CA TYR A 524 11.95 -28.66 -1.03
C TYR A 524 13.43 -28.28 -0.94
N ARG A 525 14.23 -29.15 -0.36
CA ARG A 525 15.67 -28.89 -0.22
C ARG A 525 16.30 -28.60 -1.57
N GLY A 526 16.97 -27.45 -1.70
CA GLY A 526 17.60 -27.00 -2.93
C GLY A 526 16.73 -26.18 -3.87
N GLN A 527 15.42 -25.98 -3.58
CA GLN A 527 14.61 -25.02 -4.31
C GLN A 527 15.01 -23.57 -3.97
N GLY A 528 14.81 -22.69 -4.95
CA GLY A 528 15.02 -21.24 -4.79
C GLY A 528 13.82 -20.48 -4.21
N TYR A 529 12.66 -21.11 -4.11
CA TYR A 529 11.38 -20.52 -3.74
C TYR A 529 10.80 -21.19 -2.49
N GLU A 530 10.18 -20.43 -1.61
CA GLU A 530 9.54 -20.89 -0.37
C GLU A 530 8.05 -20.58 -0.36
N LEU A 531 7.24 -21.49 0.22
CA LEU A 531 5.86 -21.23 0.59
C LEU A 531 5.77 -20.89 2.09
N CYS A 532 5.07 -19.81 2.41
CA CYS A 532 4.82 -19.39 3.79
C CYS A 532 3.52 -20.01 4.30
N LEU A 533 3.62 -20.89 5.29
CA LEU A 533 2.46 -21.60 5.86
C LEU A 533 2.32 -21.33 7.35
N PRO A 534 1.09 -21.38 7.91
CA PRO A 534 0.89 -21.35 9.36
C PRO A 534 1.62 -22.52 10.04
N TYR A 535 2.18 -22.27 11.22
CA TYR A 535 2.78 -23.31 12.03
C TYR A 535 1.71 -24.28 12.55
N GLN A 536 1.87 -25.56 12.25
CA GLN A 536 0.94 -26.64 12.64
C GLN A 536 1.69 -27.96 12.79
N GLU A 537 1.02 -29.00 13.31
CA GLU A 537 1.68 -30.29 13.62
C GLU A 537 2.16 -31.05 12.37
N ASN A 538 1.39 -31.08 11.28
CA ASN A 538 1.67 -31.84 10.07
C ASN A 538 2.30 -30.99 8.96
N LEU A 539 3.48 -30.41 9.23
CA LEU A 539 4.12 -29.46 8.31
C LEU A 539 4.43 -30.00 6.92
N ALA A 540 4.96 -31.22 6.82
CA ALA A 540 5.33 -31.81 5.53
C ALA A 540 4.10 -32.03 4.64
N SER A 541 3.02 -32.62 5.18
CA SER A 541 1.78 -32.84 4.46
C SER A 541 1.12 -31.52 4.02
N ALA A 542 1.07 -30.54 4.91
CA ALA A 542 0.55 -29.22 4.61
C ALA A 542 1.34 -28.51 3.51
N PHE A 543 2.66 -28.67 3.50
CA PHE A 543 3.50 -28.12 2.45
C PHE A 543 3.26 -28.80 1.11
N HIS A 544 3.16 -30.14 1.06
CA HIS A 544 2.86 -30.87 -0.18
C HIS A 544 1.51 -30.46 -0.76
N GLU A 545 0.48 -30.30 0.09
CA GLU A 545 -0.85 -29.85 -0.33
C GLU A 545 -0.81 -28.42 -0.87
N ALA A 546 -0.16 -27.49 -0.16
CA ALA A 546 0.00 -26.12 -0.60
C ALA A 546 0.79 -26.03 -1.91
N HIS A 547 1.88 -26.80 -2.05
CA HIS A 547 2.70 -26.83 -3.27
C HIS A 547 1.90 -27.38 -4.46
N ARG A 548 1.06 -28.41 -4.23
CA ARG A 548 0.17 -28.94 -5.26
C ARG A 548 -0.89 -27.92 -5.67
N GLY A 549 -1.43 -27.17 -4.71
CA GLY A 549 -2.38 -26.08 -4.98
C GLY A 549 -1.78 -24.94 -5.79
N GLU A 550 -0.54 -24.56 -5.50
CA GLU A 550 0.13 -23.43 -6.17
C GLU A 550 0.72 -23.83 -7.55
N PHE A 551 1.36 -24.99 -7.65
CA PHE A 551 2.11 -25.40 -8.84
C PHE A 551 1.47 -26.56 -9.62
N GLY A 552 0.38 -27.14 -9.15
CA GLY A 552 -0.30 -28.29 -9.78
C GLY A 552 0.36 -29.65 -9.50
N PHE A 553 1.48 -29.70 -8.77
CA PHE A 553 2.19 -30.94 -8.41
C PHE A 553 2.86 -30.85 -7.05
N CYS A 554 3.28 -31.97 -6.50
CA CYS A 554 4.15 -32.06 -5.32
C CYS A 554 5.15 -33.21 -5.46
N LEU A 555 6.23 -33.18 -4.68
CA LEU A 555 7.30 -34.16 -4.67
C LEU A 555 7.34 -34.87 -3.30
N GLU A 556 6.41 -35.81 -3.06
CA GLU A 556 6.18 -36.44 -1.75
C GLU A 556 7.41 -37.12 -1.13
N HIS A 557 8.37 -37.57 -1.96
CA HIS A 557 9.59 -38.22 -1.49
C HIS A 557 10.80 -37.28 -1.36
N PHE A 558 10.63 -36.02 -1.71
CA PHE A 558 11.70 -35.04 -1.60
C PHE A 558 11.74 -34.43 -0.18
N PRO A 559 12.95 -34.26 0.40
CA PRO A 559 13.08 -33.68 1.73
C PRO A 559 12.62 -32.23 1.74
N VAL A 560 11.81 -31.90 2.75
CA VAL A 560 11.30 -30.53 3.00
C VAL A 560 12.15 -29.89 4.09
N GLU A 561 12.46 -28.61 3.94
CA GLU A 561 13.16 -27.85 4.97
C GLU A 561 12.42 -26.55 5.33
N VAL A 562 12.51 -26.18 6.62
CA VAL A 562 12.09 -24.88 7.14
C VAL A 562 13.23 -23.91 6.95
N ILE A 563 13.00 -22.86 6.18
CA ILE A 563 13.99 -21.80 5.91
C ILE A 563 13.92 -20.75 6.99
N ASN A 564 12.73 -20.18 7.20
CA ASN A 564 12.52 -19.13 8.18
C ASN A 564 11.38 -19.47 9.14
N VAL A 565 11.53 -19.05 10.38
CA VAL A 565 10.44 -18.91 11.35
C VAL A 565 10.00 -17.46 11.33
N ARG A 566 8.68 -17.22 11.36
CA ARG A 566 8.07 -15.89 11.40
C ARG A 566 7.11 -15.80 12.58
N VAL A 567 7.20 -14.72 13.30
CA VAL A 567 6.28 -14.38 14.39
C VAL A 567 5.64 -13.03 14.08
N ARG A 568 4.32 -13.01 14.00
CA ARG A 568 3.52 -11.81 13.91
C ARG A 568 2.79 -11.59 15.22
N LEU A 569 3.07 -10.49 15.89
CA LEU A 569 2.35 -10.03 17.07
C LEU A 569 1.32 -9.02 16.64
N THR A 570 0.04 -9.27 16.92
CA THR A 570 -1.07 -8.43 16.47
C THR A 570 -1.97 -8.07 17.63
N GLY A 571 -2.28 -6.79 17.79
CA GLY A 571 -3.33 -6.32 18.70
C GLY A 571 -4.73 -6.56 18.15
N GLU A 572 -5.73 -6.17 18.92
CA GLU A 572 -7.12 -6.23 18.46
C GLU A 572 -7.47 -5.04 17.56
N ASP A 573 -8.23 -5.31 16.51
CA ASP A 573 -8.78 -4.27 15.65
C ASP A 573 -9.87 -3.49 16.39
N GLU A 574 -9.96 -2.17 16.13
CA GLU A 574 -11.14 -1.44 16.56
C GLU A 574 -12.37 -1.94 15.77
N PRO A 575 -13.49 -2.16 16.45
CA PRO A 575 -14.70 -2.59 15.77
C PRO A 575 -15.15 -1.54 14.74
N LEU A 576 -15.56 -2.00 13.57
CA LEU A 576 -16.12 -1.12 12.56
C LEU A 576 -17.52 -0.66 12.99
N ASN A 577 -17.65 0.64 13.28
CA ASN A 577 -18.93 1.29 13.49
C ASN A 577 -19.32 2.02 12.20
N LEU A 578 -20.45 1.65 11.60
CA LEU A 578 -20.93 2.28 10.35
C LEU A 578 -22.06 3.31 10.60
N LYS A 579 -22.21 3.82 11.82
CA LYS A 579 -23.04 5.01 12.04
C LYS A 579 -22.18 6.23 11.69
N VAL A 580 -22.54 6.94 10.64
CA VAL A 580 -21.84 8.18 10.22
C VAL A 580 -22.74 9.36 10.48
N GLU A 581 -22.18 10.40 11.09
CA GLU A 581 -22.82 11.71 11.11
C GLU A 581 -23.02 12.18 9.66
N SER A 582 -24.25 12.29 9.28
CA SER A 582 -24.62 12.86 7.99
C SER A 582 -24.42 14.37 8.06
N GLN A 583 -23.27 14.86 7.62
CA GLN A 583 -23.24 16.24 7.09
C GLN A 583 -24.13 16.19 5.85
N LYS A 584 -25.43 16.49 6.05
CA LYS A 584 -26.48 16.32 5.06
C LYS A 584 -26.11 17.05 3.77
N PHE A 585 -25.70 16.28 2.78
CA PHE A 585 -25.59 16.76 1.40
C PHE A 585 -26.95 16.50 0.73
N VAL A 586 -27.87 17.47 0.85
CA VAL A 586 -29.27 17.32 0.45
C VAL A 586 -29.58 18.28 -0.69
N PHE A 587 -30.19 17.76 -1.74
CA PHE A 587 -30.77 18.51 -2.84
C PHE A 587 -32.02 17.78 -3.33
N SER A 588 -32.95 18.47 -3.98
CA SER A 588 -34.11 17.79 -4.56
C SER A 588 -33.70 16.91 -5.73
N PRO A 589 -34.12 15.63 -5.80
CA PRO A 589 -33.85 14.74 -6.92
C PRO A 589 -34.30 15.36 -8.26
N PHE A 590 -33.48 15.16 -9.30
CA PHE A 590 -33.77 15.66 -10.65
C PHE A 590 -33.31 14.65 -11.71
N GLU A 591 -33.69 14.87 -12.95
CA GLU A 591 -33.21 14.10 -14.10
C GLU A 591 -32.08 14.82 -14.80
N LYS A 592 -31.07 14.07 -15.24
CA LYS A 592 -29.92 14.53 -16.02
C LYS A 592 -29.67 13.62 -17.20
N GLU A 593 -29.36 14.18 -18.33
CA GLU A 593 -28.89 13.42 -19.49
C GLU A 593 -27.44 13.00 -19.29
N VAL A 594 -27.18 11.70 -19.49
CA VAL A 594 -25.86 11.08 -19.44
C VAL A 594 -25.64 10.30 -20.73
N TYR A 595 -24.47 10.49 -21.33
CA TYR A 595 -24.10 9.78 -22.56
C TYR A 595 -23.53 8.40 -22.23
N THR A 596 -24.18 7.38 -22.80
CA THR A 596 -23.79 5.97 -22.70
C THR A 596 -23.35 5.43 -24.07
N LYS A 597 -22.85 4.19 -24.12
CA LYS A 597 -22.53 3.51 -25.40
C LYS A 597 -23.73 3.36 -26.31
N GLU A 598 -24.94 3.35 -25.75
CA GLU A 598 -26.21 3.20 -26.46
C GLU A 598 -26.85 4.57 -26.82
N GLY A 599 -26.17 5.66 -26.52
CA GLY A 599 -26.61 7.03 -26.71
C GLY A 599 -26.99 7.75 -25.41
N PRO A 600 -27.62 8.93 -25.52
CA PRO A 600 -28.04 9.70 -24.36
C PRO A 600 -29.20 9.01 -23.63
N LYS A 601 -29.09 8.91 -22.30
CA LYS A 601 -30.12 8.39 -21.41
C LYS A 601 -30.38 9.34 -20.25
N LYS A 602 -31.62 9.38 -19.78
CA LYS A 602 -31.98 10.14 -18.58
C LYS A 602 -31.68 9.34 -17.32
N PHE A 603 -30.83 9.88 -16.48
CA PHE A 603 -30.49 9.33 -15.18
C PHE A 603 -31.19 10.14 -14.08
N LYS A 604 -31.77 9.46 -13.11
CA LYS A 604 -32.28 10.11 -11.91
C LYS A 604 -31.12 10.39 -10.96
N VAL A 605 -30.93 11.65 -10.59
CA VAL A 605 -29.91 12.11 -9.64
C VAL A 605 -30.52 12.17 -8.26
N ILE A 606 -29.93 11.47 -7.31
CA ILE A 606 -30.47 11.31 -5.95
C ILE A 606 -29.34 11.60 -4.96
N PRO A 607 -29.58 12.43 -3.89
CA PRO A 607 -28.61 12.56 -2.81
C PRO A 607 -28.54 11.26 -1.99
N TRP A 608 -27.34 10.86 -1.62
CA TRP A 608 -27.15 9.64 -0.81
C TRP A 608 -27.89 9.72 0.53
N ASP A 609 -27.94 10.90 1.13
CA ASP A 609 -28.55 11.15 2.43
C ASP A 609 -30.08 10.98 2.48
N GLU A 610 -30.75 10.89 1.33
CA GLU A 610 -32.18 10.56 1.27
C GLU A 610 -32.44 9.05 1.29
N LEU A 611 -31.42 8.23 1.08
CA LEU A 611 -31.55 6.78 1.01
C LEU A 611 -31.64 6.17 2.42
N LYS A 612 -32.53 5.20 2.57
CA LYS A 612 -32.77 4.51 3.84
C LYS A 612 -32.39 3.04 3.72
N LYS A 613 -32.00 2.45 4.85
CA LYS A 613 -31.76 1.01 4.94
C LYS A 613 -32.95 0.23 4.37
N GLY A 614 -32.67 -0.68 3.46
CA GLY A 614 -33.65 -1.53 2.78
C GLY A 614 -34.16 -0.97 1.46
N ASP A 615 -33.83 0.28 1.10
CA ASP A 615 -34.23 0.81 -0.21
C ASP A 615 -33.60 0.00 -1.34
N LYS A 616 -34.42 -0.26 -2.36
CA LYS A 616 -34.05 -0.97 -3.59
C LYS A 616 -34.37 -0.11 -4.79
N LEU A 617 -33.36 0.30 -5.51
CA LEU A 617 -33.46 1.24 -6.62
C LEU A 617 -32.88 0.61 -7.89
N PHE A 618 -33.63 0.66 -8.97
CA PHE A 618 -33.13 0.24 -10.26
C PHE A 618 -32.48 1.40 -11.01
N GLY A 619 -31.32 1.16 -11.65
CA GLY A 619 -30.75 2.11 -12.58
C GLY A 619 -31.65 2.41 -13.76
N PRO A 620 -31.44 3.52 -14.50
CA PRO A 620 -30.24 4.36 -14.44
C PRO A 620 -30.29 5.44 -13.34
N LEU A 621 -29.25 5.50 -12.50
CA LEU A 621 -29.15 6.41 -11.35
C LEU A 621 -27.77 7.04 -11.24
N LEU A 622 -27.71 8.31 -10.78
CA LEU A 622 -26.55 8.91 -10.16
C LEU A 622 -26.85 9.13 -8.69
N ILE A 623 -26.20 8.38 -7.81
CA ILE A 623 -26.31 8.57 -6.36
C ILE A 623 -25.11 9.42 -5.95
N VAL A 624 -25.39 10.63 -5.44
CA VAL A 624 -24.37 11.64 -5.18
C VAL A 624 -24.23 11.88 -3.69
N ASP A 625 -23.00 11.81 -3.22
CA ASP A 625 -22.57 12.26 -1.90
C ASP A 625 -21.57 13.42 -2.06
N ARG A 626 -21.21 14.06 -0.97
CA ARG A 626 -20.32 15.23 -0.96
C ARG A 626 -19.01 15.02 -1.74
N TYR A 627 -18.41 13.84 -1.64
CA TYR A 627 -17.10 13.55 -2.21
C TYR A 627 -17.07 12.38 -3.20
N THR A 628 -18.22 11.77 -3.49
CA THR A 628 -18.29 10.64 -4.41
C THR A 628 -19.60 10.64 -5.20
N THR A 629 -19.54 10.09 -6.40
CA THR A 629 -20.71 9.83 -7.24
C THR A 629 -20.73 8.36 -7.62
N LEU A 630 -21.86 7.72 -7.40
CA LEU A 630 -22.10 6.35 -7.82
C LEU A 630 -22.94 6.33 -9.09
N PHE A 631 -22.37 5.81 -10.16
CA PHE A 631 -23.00 5.63 -11.45
C PHE A 631 -23.59 4.23 -11.54
N VAL A 632 -24.93 4.11 -11.51
CA VAL A 632 -25.65 2.85 -11.54
C VAL A 632 -26.39 2.73 -12.87
N GLU A 633 -25.97 1.81 -13.73
CA GLU A 633 -26.57 1.56 -15.03
C GLU A 633 -27.92 0.81 -14.90
N GLU A 634 -28.73 0.82 -15.95
CA GLU A 634 -30.11 0.27 -15.96
C GLU A 634 -30.19 -1.23 -15.69
N ASP A 635 -29.12 -1.96 -15.96
CA ASP A 635 -29.00 -3.41 -15.71
C ASP A 635 -28.53 -3.74 -14.28
N PHE A 636 -28.51 -2.74 -13.37
CA PHE A 636 -28.16 -2.94 -11.97
C PHE A 636 -29.30 -2.59 -11.02
N LEU A 637 -29.34 -3.33 -9.92
CA LEU A 637 -30.15 -3.06 -8.74
C LEU A 637 -29.25 -2.56 -7.62
N ALA A 638 -29.48 -1.35 -7.11
CA ALA A 638 -28.82 -0.82 -5.92
C ALA A 638 -29.68 -1.11 -4.68
N GLU A 639 -29.11 -1.76 -3.67
CA GLU A 639 -29.74 -2.07 -2.39
C GLU A 639 -28.97 -1.41 -1.25
N VAL A 640 -29.63 -0.60 -0.45
CA VAL A 640 -29.05 0.10 0.71
C VAL A 640 -29.05 -0.85 1.91
N LYS A 641 -27.87 -1.27 2.39
CA LYS A 641 -27.76 -2.26 3.47
C LYS A 641 -27.86 -1.64 4.86
N ASP A 642 -27.29 -0.46 5.07
CA ASP A 642 -27.22 0.19 6.40
C ASP A 642 -27.29 1.71 6.37
N GLY A 643 -27.71 2.31 5.26
CA GLY A 643 -27.71 3.77 5.02
C GLY A 643 -26.34 4.32 4.59
N LEU A 644 -25.27 3.57 4.78
CA LEU A 644 -23.89 3.97 4.45
C LEU A 644 -23.24 3.11 3.38
N THR A 645 -23.82 1.95 3.10
CA THR A 645 -23.24 0.99 2.16
C THR A 645 -24.32 0.52 1.19
N ILE A 646 -24.02 0.70 -0.08
CA ILE A 646 -24.88 0.28 -1.18
C ILE A 646 -24.24 -0.94 -1.85
N PHE A 647 -25.04 -2.01 -1.97
CA PHE A 647 -24.71 -3.19 -2.76
C PHE A 647 -25.40 -3.08 -4.11
N CYS A 648 -24.64 -3.17 -5.18
CA CYS A 648 -25.18 -3.15 -6.52
C CYS A 648 -25.02 -4.52 -7.18
N TYR A 649 -26.14 -5.08 -7.62
CA TYR A 649 -26.20 -6.40 -8.23
C TYR A 649 -26.57 -6.27 -9.72
N PRO A 650 -25.83 -6.94 -10.63
CA PRO A 650 -26.26 -7.01 -12.02
C PRO A 650 -27.56 -7.81 -12.10
N LYS A 651 -28.51 -7.36 -12.92
CA LYS A 651 -29.68 -8.14 -13.28
C LYS A 651 -29.18 -9.35 -14.07
N ARG A 652 -29.18 -10.52 -13.45
CA ARG A 652 -28.90 -11.76 -14.16
C ARG A 652 -30.15 -12.11 -14.97
N SER A 653 -29.99 -12.19 -16.30
CA SER A 653 -31.02 -12.66 -17.23
C SER A 653 -31.36 -14.12 -16.97
#